data_4ee12f13f1f49743de78a08e61b17ace
#
_entry.id   4ee12f13f1f49743de78a08e61b17ace
#
_cell.length_a   1.000
_cell.length_b   1.000
_cell.length_c   1.000
_cell.angle_alpha   90.00
_cell.angle_beta   90.00
_cell.angle_gamma   90.00
#
_symmetry.space_group_name_H-M   'P 1'
#
loop_
_entity.id
_entity.type
_entity.pdbx_description
1 polymer ?
#
loop_
_entity_poly.entity_id
_entity_poly.type
_entity_poly.pdbx_seq_one_letter_code
_entity_poly.pdbx_strand_id
1 'polypeptide(L)'
;MSQTMKAGQVQGDWELDEGVRRLEPVERMDGRAAVAGGLFAVGATALAVVGSDPGLLSASAAGVAVAALAGASNRRGVKRQELHDHLTEQVCPVLGLSVPSRKAVQLSGWSEGFVGEPGKVTLVYPARVIPDAIWTGKVTAVVENSLGGRYRVKSLQERKHRLELERFEPEQALQEEQAISRTRQVVGELLGESAQVKIELDNEGEPARIQVSHDQGNAMAMANRRQRVQRILATRIPGEWQARWDLQQDTVEFFIRTPMPTLVFPPEEHSSTAVAHEAYQDFQVPLGVDEDREVLTWFPRKQAHLLITGQSGSGKTVVQHNVAERLTQAGWRTWILDGKRIEFIGFRSWPNVELVASRLEHQVKMIVDAHALMMERYEKIEDGSATLADFEPLALIIDEATTFLKGVDRWWKQVKPKGAPAKPPVLDLMADMARLARSAKIHLVLGLQRPDVEFIGGEMRDNFGARVAMGRLSPQGAMMMWDSAAIGTAVPRHIKGRGTALNANGTPVALQTYLAQNPDPNAPGYDEKATEAVRPRELLYPRKLIEVLGSTQTDIDGDEVPLSYDDYMGARVYVAEDQPRVGGVVDPTVAAPAPSALSALQNLTGSKDKITPKPETHGEIPPVLSPERVEEPLAPPEFEAATEGEFEGFEGESYEVGVLELKAGDLVLIDPGAGRWAVVQEDPEADAEDEVFLDLVDWSTGEPEGVSVSATEMVHTRRVLQEA
;
A
#
# COMPACT_ATOMS: atom_id res chain seq x y z
N MET A 1 -43.60 -19.57 -77.78
CA MET A 1 -42.15 -19.70 -77.70
C MET A 1 -41.82 -20.02 -76.24
N SER A 2 -41.62 -21.27 -76.03
CA SER A 2 -41.32 -21.92 -74.73
C SER A 2 -39.91 -21.59 -74.32
N GLN A 3 -39.69 -20.96 -73.18
CA GLN A 3 -38.41 -20.95 -72.54
C GLN A 3 -38.45 -21.90 -71.33
N THR A 4 -37.89 -23.04 -71.56
CA THR A 4 -37.52 -24.05 -70.58
C THR A 4 -36.62 -23.39 -69.52
N MET A 5 -37.13 -23.18 -68.33
CA MET A 5 -36.33 -22.92 -67.15
C MET A 5 -35.48 -24.18 -66.84
N LYS A 6 -34.20 -24.07 -67.05
CA LYS A 6 -33.26 -25.04 -66.57
C LYS A 6 -33.34 -25.07 -65.01
N ALA A 7 -33.74 -26.20 -64.49
CA ALA A 7 -33.50 -26.58 -63.10
C ALA A 7 -31.98 -26.77 -62.94
N GLY A 8 -31.29 -25.68 -62.70
CA GLY A 8 -29.88 -25.59 -62.51
C GLY A 8 -29.60 -24.98 -61.14
N GLN A 9 -29.08 -25.81 -60.25
CA GLN A 9 -28.21 -25.44 -59.16
C GLN A 9 -28.74 -24.31 -58.23
N VAL A 10 -29.73 -24.63 -57.44
CA VAL A 10 -29.78 -24.01 -56.11
C VAL A 10 -28.85 -24.83 -55.25
N GLN A 11 -27.55 -24.76 -55.56
CA GLN A 11 -26.53 -24.95 -54.56
C GLN A 11 -26.65 -23.74 -53.68
N GLY A 12 -27.37 -23.90 -52.58
CA GLY A 12 -27.64 -22.82 -51.65
C GLY A 12 -26.37 -22.43 -50.90
N ASP A 13 -25.47 -21.76 -51.54
CA ASP A 13 -24.63 -20.76 -50.95
C ASP A 13 -25.53 -19.54 -50.71
N TRP A 14 -26.41 -19.63 -49.64
CA TRP A 14 -26.99 -18.43 -49.13
C TRP A 14 -25.81 -17.53 -48.72
N GLU A 15 -25.46 -16.59 -49.60
CA GLU A 15 -24.49 -15.58 -49.32
C GLU A 15 -24.99 -14.79 -48.10
N LEU A 16 -24.26 -14.87 -47.03
CA LEU A 16 -24.40 -13.97 -45.92
C LEU A 16 -24.24 -12.56 -46.50
N ASP A 17 -25.22 -11.70 -46.27
CA ASP A 17 -25.23 -10.32 -46.71
C ASP A 17 -23.85 -9.66 -46.44
N GLU A 18 -23.41 -8.82 -47.41
CA GLU A 18 -22.11 -8.13 -47.30
C GLU A 18 -22.00 -7.42 -45.91
N GLY A 19 -21.20 -7.97 -45.04
CA GLY A 19 -21.02 -7.45 -43.67
C GLY A 19 -21.09 -8.50 -42.54
N VAL A 20 -21.62 -9.70 -42.83
CA VAL A 20 -21.63 -10.80 -41.88
C VAL A 20 -20.27 -11.52 -41.94
N ARG A 21 -19.45 -11.40 -40.90
CA ARG A 21 -18.18 -12.16 -40.82
C ARG A 21 -18.49 -13.66 -40.86
N ARG A 22 -17.90 -14.37 -41.84
CA ARG A 22 -17.95 -15.84 -41.92
C ARG A 22 -17.36 -16.42 -40.62
N LEU A 23 -18.03 -17.47 -40.11
CA LEU A 23 -17.45 -18.23 -38.99
C LEU A 23 -16.29 -19.07 -39.50
N GLU A 24 -15.17 -19.07 -38.75
CA GLU A 24 -14.01 -19.87 -39.10
C GLU A 24 -14.23 -21.35 -38.73
N PRO A 25 -13.83 -22.29 -39.60
CA PRO A 25 -13.90 -23.71 -39.26
C PRO A 25 -12.91 -24.03 -38.15
N VAL A 26 -13.24 -25.05 -37.37
CA VAL A 26 -12.30 -25.55 -36.32
C VAL A 26 -11.03 -26.09 -36.98
N GLU A 27 -9.88 -25.50 -36.66
CA GLU A 27 -8.61 -25.98 -37.18
C GLU A 27 -8.31 -27.41 -36.71
N ARG A 28 -8.02 -28.30 -37.64
CA ARG A 28 -7.51 -29.65 -37.36
C ARG A 28 -6.00 -29.59 -37.20
N MET A 29 -5.48 -30.00 -36.07
CA MET A 29 -4.06 -30.34 -35.98
C MET A 29 -3.79 -31.57 -36.90
N ASP A 30 -2.86 -31.39 -37.85
CA ASP A 30 -2.50 -32.44 -38.77
C ASP A 30 -1.88 -33.67 -38.02
N GLY A 31 -2.47 -34.82 -38.19
CA GLY A 31 -1.97 -36.08 -37.58
C GLY A 31 -0.54 -36.42 -37.92
N ARG A 32 0.04 -35.75 -38.93
CA ARG A 32 1.46 -35.89 -39.36
C ARG A 32 2.44 -35.63 -38.22
N ALA A 33 2.12 -34.72 -37.25
CA ALA A 33 2.97 -34.47 -36.10
C ALA A 33 3.06 -35.71 -35.15
N ALA A 34 1.97 -36.45 -34.98
CA ALA A 34 1.96 -37.71 -34.18
C ALA A 34 2.80 -38.79 -34.84
N VAL A 35 2.69 -38.94 -36.16
CA VAL A 35 3.49 -39.90 -36.95
C VAL A 35 4.96 -39.54 -36.93
N ALA A 36 5.30 -38.29 -37.14
CA ALA A 36 6.68 -37.79 -37.10
C ALA A 36 7.33 -37.98 -35.72
N GLY A 37 6.60 -37.67 -34.63
CA GLY A 37 7.06 -37.92 -33.25
C GLY A 37 7.30 -39.38 -32.95
N GLY A 38 6.41 -40.27 -33.44
CA GLY A 38 6.54 -41.71 -33.28
C GLY A 38 7.76 -42.25 -34.05
N LEU A 39 7.96 -41.85 -35.28
CA LEU A 39 9.12 -42.27 -36.08
C LEU A 39 10.45 -41.75 -35.49
N PHE A 40 10.46 -40.53 -34.96
CA PHE A 40 11.63 -40.00 -34.26
C PHE A 40 11.94 -40.77 -32.98
N ALA A 41 10.94 -41.15 -32.18
CA ALA A 41 11.11 -41.91 -30.96
C ALA A 41 11.72 -43.31 -31.29
N VAL A 42 11.18 -44.02 -32.29
CA VAL A 42 11.69 -45.32 -32.73
C VAL A 42 13.14 -45.23 -33.21
N GLY A 43 13.45 -44.20 -34.03
CA GLY A 43 14.81 -43.99 -34.52
C GLY A 43 15.80 -43.67 -33.40
N ALA A 44 15.43 -42.79 -32.44
CA ALA A 44 16.26 -42.47 -31.29
C ALA A 44 16.49 -43.63 -30.36
N THR A 45 15.45 -44.49 -30.13
CA THR A 45 15.59 -45.73 -29.33
C THR A 45 16.53 -46.71 -29.99
N ALA A 46 16.41 -46.93 -31.31
CA ALA A 46 17.28 -47.82 -32.03
C ALA A 46 18.76 -47.40 -31.98
N LEU A 47 19.02 -46.11 -32.13
CA LEU A 47 20.37 -45.52 -32.01
C LEU A 47 20.91 -45.61 -30.58
N ALA A 48 20.08 -45.38 -29.55
CA ALA A 48 20.47 -45.50 -28.16
C ALA A 48 20.88 -46.91 -27.74
N VAL A 49 20.18 -47.94 -28.27
CA VAL A 49 20.50 -49.35 -28.03
C VAL A 49 21.81 -49.73 -28.68
N VAL A 50 22.08 -49.24 -29.88
CA VAL A 50 23.33 -49.54 -30.63
C VAL A 50 24.53 -48.77 -30.10
N GLY A 51 24.32 -47.51 -29.67
CA GLY A 51 25.37 -46.58 -29.26
C GLY A 51 25.63 -46.45 -27.76
N SER A 52 24.80 -47.09 -26.90
CA SER A 52 24.87 -46.99 -25.46
C SER A 52 24.86 -45.56 -24.92
N ASP A 53 24.21 -44.61 -25.60
CA ASP A 53 24.16 -43.21 -25.24
C ASP A 53 22.87 -42.85 -24.49
N PRO A 54 22.95 -42.48 -23.20
CA PRO A 54 21.79 -42.13 -22.39
C PRO A 54 21.05 -40.89 -22.89
N GLY A 55 21.70 -39.99 -23.63
CA GLY A 55 21.09 -38.83 -24.25
C GLY A 55 20.06 -39.16 -25.31
N LEU A 56 20.26 -40.24 -26.06
CA LEU A 56 19.33 -40.74 -27.08
C LEU A 56 18.08 -41.40 -26.47
N LEU A 57 18.18 -41.95 -25.27
CA LEU A 57 17.01 -42.44 -24.53
C LEU A 57 16.08 -41.30 -24.07
N SER A 58 16.64 -40.18 -23.63
CA SER A 58 15.84 -39.02 -23.29
C SER A 58 15.16 -38.38 -24.52
N ALA A 59 15.84 -38.35 -25.66
CA ALA A 59 15.27 -37.91 -26.93
C ALA A 59 14.14 -38.84 -27.41
N SER A 60 14.29 -40.16 -27.22
CA SER A 60 13.25 -41.14 -27.49
C SER A 60 12.01 -40.91 -26.64
N ALA A 61 12.17 -40.70 -25.31
CA ALA A 61 11.06 -40.40 -24.39
C ALA A 61 10.33 -39.10 -24.78
N ALA A 62 11.10 -38.04 -25.18
CA ALA A 62 10.53 -36.80 -25.67
C ALA A 62 9.72 -37.00 -26.97
N GLY A 63 10.23 -37.84 -27.90
CA GLY A 63 9.51 -38.20 -29.12
C GLY A 63 8.19 -38.92 -28.88
N VAL A 64 8.18 -39.85 -27.94
CA VAL A 64 6.95 -40.54 -27.50
C VAL A 64 5.95 -39.59 -26.88
N ALA A 65 6.42 -38.66 -26.02
CA ALA A 65 5.57 -37.64 -25.42
C ALA A 65 4.93 -36.71 -26.47
N VAL A 66 5.71 -36.27 -27.43
CA VAL A 66 5.20 -35.42 -28.55
C VAL A 66 4.18 -36.19 -29.38
N ALA A 67 4.46 -37.47 -29.72
CA ALA A 67 3.51 -38.30 -30.45
C ALA A 67 2.20 -38.54 -29.68
N ALA A 68 2.29 -38.79 -28.38
CA ALA A 68 1.12 -38.96 -27.50
C ALA A 68 0.28 -37.66 -27.41
N LEU A 69 0.93 -36.52 -27.21
CA LEU A 69 0.26 -35.20 -27.17
C LEU A 69 -0.39 -34.86 -28.51
N ALA A 70 0.31 -35.04 -29.61
CA ALA A 70 -0.24 -34.82 -30.95
C ALA A 70 -1.41 -35.77 -31.26
N GLY A 71 -1.29 -37.05 -30.88
CA GLY A 71 -2.36 -38.03 -31.01
C GLY A 71 -3.59 -37.71 -30.17
N ALA A 72 -3.38 -37.25 -28.91
CA ALA A 72 -4.46 -36.80 -28.04
C ALA A 72 -5.13 -35.54 -28.60
N SER A 73 -4.35 -34.57 -29.06
CA SER A 73 -4.86 -33.31 -29.67
C SER A 73 -5.68 -33.62 -30.94
N ASN A 74 -5.21 -34.52 -31.79
CA ASN A 74 -5.93 -34.91 -33.00
C ASN A 74 -7.26 -35.61 -32.65
N ARG A 75 -7.25 -36.57 -31.69
CA ARG A 75 -8.49 -37.23 -31.20
C ARG A 75 -9.47 -36.24 -30.60
N ARG A 76 -8.97 -35.25 -29.85
CA ARG A 76 -9.78 -34.15 -29.31
C ARG A 76 -10.42 -33.36 -30.45
N GLY A 77 -9.65 -33.01 -31.46
CA GLY A 77 -10.13 -32.25 -32.63
C GLY A 77 -11.22 -33.04 -33.39
N VAL A 78 -11.02 -34.32 -33.62
CA VAL A 78 -12.00 -35.21 -34.29
C VAL A 78 -13.33 -35.25 -33.50
N LYS A 79 -13.27 -35.47 -32.19
CA LYS A 79 -14.48 -35.52 -31.36
C LYS A 79 -15.23 -34.19 -31.30
N ARG A 80 -14.49 -33.07 -31.25
CA ARG A 80 -15.10 -31.72 -31.33
C ARG A 80 -15.76 -31.47 -32.68
N GLN A 81 -15.15 -31.98 -33.75
CA GLN A 81 -15.71 -31.89 -35.09
C GLN A 81 -16.98 -32.75 -35.23
N GLU A 82 -17.01 -33.97 -34.67
CA GLU A 82 -18.19 -34.85 -34.63
C GLU A 82 -19.36 -34.15 -33.91
N LEU A 83 -19.07 -33.55 -32.75
CA LEU A 83 -20.06 -32.79 -31.98
C LEU A 83 -20.59 -31.55 -32.77
N HIS A 84 -19.70 -30.84 -33.44
CA HIS A 84 -20.07 -29.71 -34.31
C HIS A 84 -20.95 -30.15 -35.48
N ASP A 85 -20.60 -31.26 -36.13
CA ASP A 85 -21.36 -31.82 -37.26
C ASP A 85 -22.76 -32.28 -36.80
N HIS A 86 -22.83 -33.01 -35.68
CA HIS A 86 -24.06 -33.44 -35.06
C HIS A 86 -25.00 -32.22 -34.75
N LEU A 87 -24.47 -31.19 -34.07
CA LEU A 87 -25.23 -29.97 -33.80
C LEU A 87 -25.71 -29.30 -35.09
N THR A 88 -24.83 -29.21 -36.10
CA THR A 88 -25.11 -28.58 -37.36
C THR A 88 -26.30 -29.28 -38.07
N GLU A 89 -26.34 -30.61 -38.09
CA GLU A 89 -27.41 -31.39 -38.66
C GLU A 89 -28.76 -31.13 -37.95
N GLN A 90 -28.75 -31.03 -36.62
CA GLN A 90 -29.96 -30.85 -35.84
C GLN A 90 -30.45 -29.41 -35.84
N VAL A 91 -29.57 -28.40 -35.83
CA VAL A 91 -29.97 -27.00 -35.67
C VAL A 91 -30.30 -26.30 -36.99
N CYS A 92 -29.63 -26.68 -38.10
CA CYS A 92 -29.83 -26.02 -39.40
C CYS A 92 -31.28 -26.03 -39.90
N PRO A 93 -32.07 -27.12 -39.76
CA PRO A 93 -33.47 -27.10 -40.13
C PRO A 93 -34.31 -26.07 -39.36
N VAL A 94 -34.02 -25.93 -38.03
CA VAL A 94 -34.71 -24.97 -37.15
C VAL A 94 -34.22 -23.54 -37.43
N LEU A 95 -33.00 -23.35 -37.90
CA LEU A 95 -32.50 -22.07 -38.41
C LEU A 95 -33.13 -21.69 -39.76
N GLY A 96 -33.91 -22.58 -40.39
CA GLY A 96 -34.54 -22.35 -41.68
C GLY A 96 -33.63 -22.64 -42.87
N LEU A 97 -32.56 -23.43 -42.67
CA LEU A 97 -31.65 -23.87 -43.73
C LEU A 97 -32.07 -25.24 -44.26
N SER A 98 -32.26 -25.35 -45.58
CA SER A 98 -32.68 -26.61 -46.21
C SER A 98 -31.52 -27.65 -46.31
N VAL A 99 -30.28 -27.19 -46.23
CA VAL A 99 -29.08 -28.04 -46.24
C VAL A 99 -28.22 -27.67 -45.04
N PRO A 100 -27.74 -28.66 -44.26
CA PRO A 100 -26.81 -28.40 -43.15
C PRO A 100 -25.53 -27.72 -43.62
N SER A 101 -25.16 -26.62 -42.97
CA SER A 101 -23.97 -25.85 -43.30
C SER A 101 -23.10 -25.60 -42.05
N ARG A 102 -21.88 -26.11 -42.07
CA ARG A 102 -20.91 -25.87 -41.00
C ARG A 102 -20.62 -24.38 -40.77
N LYS A 103 -20.83 -23.54 -41.78
CA LYS A 103 -20.62 -22.09 -41.67
C LYS A 103 -21.70 -21.39 -40.84
N ALA A 104 -22.85 -22.07 -40.60
CA ALA A 104 -23.93 -21.53 -39.79
C ALA A 104 -23.76 -21.72 -38.31
N VAL A 105 -22.78 -22.53 -37.86
CA VAL A 105 -22.57 -22.92 -36.47
C VAL A 105 -21.12 -22.72 -36.12
N GLN A 106 -20.85 -22.10 -34.96
CA GLN A 106 -19.50 -21.98 -34.38
C GLN A 106 -19.58 -22.32 -32.89
N LEU A 107 -18.69 -23.20 -32.47
CA LEU A 107 -18.53 -23.59 -31.08
C LEU A 107 -17.23 -23.03 -30.51
N SER A 108 -17.29 -22.39 -29.33
CA SER A 108 -16.12 -21.79 -28.70
C SER A 108 -16.25 -21.82 -27.17
N GLY A 109 -15.19 -21.38 -26.45
CA GLY A 109 -15.22 -21.34 -24.99
C GLY A 109 -15.35 -22.73 -24.37
N TRP A 110 -14.53 -23.71 -24.87
CA TRP A 110 -14.58 -25.10 -24.40
C TRP A 110 -14.13 -25.22 -22.96
N SER A 111 -14.93 -25.92 -22.14
CA SER A 111 -14.60 -26.25 -20.76
C SER A 111 -13.36 -27.15 -20.64
N GLU A 112 -12.84 -27.30 -19.43
CA GLU A 112 -11.78 -28.26 -19.13
C GLU A 112 -12.23 -29.70 -19.38
N GLY A 113 -11.28 -30.58 -19.71
CA GLY A 113 -11.56 -31.97 -20.03
C GLY A 113 -11.04 -32.39 -21.41
N PHE A 114 -11.07 -33.71 -21.70
CA PHE A 114 -10.45 -34.22 -22.94
C PHE A 114 -11.12 -33.70 -24.22
N VAL A 115 -12.44 -33.63 -24.25
CA VAL A 115 -13.21 -33.02 -25.34
C VAL A 115 -13.64 -31.63 -24.93
N GLY A 116 -14.09 -31.50 -23.68
CA GLY A 116 -14.74 -30.32 -23.11
C GLY A 116 -16.16 -30.15 -23.67
N GLU A 117 -16.88 -29.22 -23.10
CA GLU A 117 -18.19 -28.81 -23.59
C GLU A 117 -18.13 -27.36 -24.04
N PRO A 118 -18.80 -26.98 -25.14
CA PRO A 118 -18.73 -25.61 -25.63
C PRO A 118 -19.50 -24.66 -24.70
N GLY A 119 -18.82 -23.65 -24.18
CA GLY A 119 -19.43 -22.60 -23.36
C GLY A 119 -20.18 -21.56 -24.18
N LYS A 120 -19.87 -21.45 -25.48
CA LYS A 120 -20.50 -20.47 -26.36
C LYS A 120 -20.85 -21.11 -27.71
N VAL A 121 -22.09 -20.92 -28.16
CA VAL A 121 -22.61 -21.33 -29.46
C VAL A 121 -23.01 -20.09 -30.21
N THR A 122 -22.43 -19.88 -31.39
CA THR A 122 -22.83 -18.78 -32.28
C THR A 122 -23.48 -19.38 -33.51
N LEU A 123 -24.70 -18.94 -33.79
CA LEU A 123 -25.55 -19.41 -34.88
C LEU A 123 -25.81 -18.28 -35.85
N VAL A 124 -25.78 -18.59 -37.13
CA VAL A 124 -26.13 -17.65 -38.22
C VAL A 124 -27.34 -18.18 -38.93
N TYR A 125 -28.35 -17.32 -39.12
CA TYR A 125 -29.62 -17.69 -39.76
C TYR A 125 -29.89 -16.82 -40.98
N PRO A 126 -30.63 -17.32 -41.98
CA PRO A 126 -30.92 -16.57 -43.21
C PRO A 126 -31.88 -15.39 -42.97
N ALA A 127 -31.78 -14.32 -43.75
CA ALA A 127 -32.52 -13.08 -43.63
C ALA A 127 -34.06 -13.26 -43.71
N ARG A 128 -34.54 -14.38 -44.30
CA ARG A 128 -35.95 -14.71 -44.36
C ARG A 128 -36.56 -15.16 -43.05
N VAL A 129 -35.75 -15.42 -42.02
CA VAL A 129 -36.21 -15.84 -40.68
C VAL A 129 -36.35 -14.60 -39.83
N ILE A 130 -37.53 -14.44 -39.23
CA ILE A 130 -37.80 -13.38 -38.26
C ILE A 130 -37.67 -14.03 -36.89
N PRO A 131 -36.62 -13.67 -36.11
CA PRO A 131 -36.42 -14.26 -34.83
C PRO A 131 -37.41 -13.68 -33.81
N ASP A 132 -38.23 -14.54 -33.24
CA ASP A 132 -39.11 -14.25 -32.11
C ASP A 132 -38.75 -15.11 -30.89
N ALA A 133 -39.45 -14.91 -29.79
CA ALA A 133 -39.19 -15.66 -28.54
C ALA A 133 -39.48 -17.17 -28.70
N ILE A 134 -40.45 -17.55 -29.58
CA ILE A 134 -40.79 -18.94 -29.83
C ILE A 134 -39.68 -19.60 -30.65
N TRP A 135 -39.19 -18.93 -31.67
CA TRP A 135 -38.10 -19.44 -32.51
C TRP A 135 -36.81 -19.56 -31.74
N THR A 136 -36.42 -18.53 -30.96
CA THR A 136 -35.22 -18.57 -30.11
C THR A 136 -35.32 -19.71 -29.10
N GLY A 137 -36.48 -19.93 -28.47
CA GLY A 137 -36.71 -21.06 -27.55
C GLY A 137 -36.54 -22.42 -28.23
N LYS A 138 -37.06 -22.59 -29.46
CA LYS A 138 -36.86 -23.83 -30.22
C LYS A 138 -35.41 -24.09 -30.59
N VAL A 139 -34.68 -23.05 -31.02
CA VAL A 139 -33.29 -23.14 -31.35
C VAL A 139 -32.46 -23.51 -30.11
N THR A 140 -32.70 -22.85 -28.97
CA THR A 140 -32.02 -23.14 -27.70
C THR A 140 -32.29 -24.58 -27.26
N ALA A 141 -33.55 -25.07 -27.33
CA ALA A 141 -33.88 -26.45 -26.97
C ALA A 141 -33.14 -27.48 -27.83
N VAL A 142 -32.98 -27.24 -29.14
CA VAL A 142 -32.20 -28.12 -30.01
C VAL A 142 -30.72 -28.12 -29.65
N VAL A 143 -30.14 -26.95 -29.31
CA VAL A 143 -28.76 -26.82 -28.87
C VAL A 143 -28.54 -27.56 -27.55
N GLU A 144 -29.43 -27.39 -26.57
CA GLU A 144 -29.39 -28.08 -25.29
C GLU A 144 -29.44 -29.61 -25.44
N ASN A 145 -30.36 -30.08 -26.28
CA ASN A 145 -30.51 -31.52 -26.53
C ASN A 145 -29.32 -32.15 -27.27
N SER A 146 -28.65 -31.38 -28.14
CA SER A 146 -27.54 -31.86 -28.96
C SER A 146 -26.18 -31.81 -28.23
N LEU A 147 -25.98 -30.82 -27.35
CA LEU A 147 -24.71 -30.60 -26.67
C LEU A 147 -24.69 -31.09 -25.21
N GLY A 148 -25.88 -31.30 -24.62
CA GLY A 148 -26.06 -31.45 -23.19
C GLY A 148 -25.85 -30.14 -22.44
N GLY A 149 -26.42 -29.99 -21.27
CA GLY A 149 -26.34 -28.76 -20.47
C GLY A 149 -27.40 -27.70 -20.86
N ARG A 150 -27.40 -26.60 -20.13
CA ARG A 150 -28.33 -25.50 -20.32
C ARG A 150 -27.68 -24.34 -21.03
N TYR A 151 -28.42 -23.70 -21.95
CA TYR A 151 -27.95 -22.54 -22.70
C TYR A 151 -28.97 -21.40 -22.62
N ARG A 152 -28.48 -20.16 -22.47
CA ARG A 152 -29.30 -18.93 -22.53
C ARG A 152 -28.93 -18.07 -23.71
N VAL A 153 -29.85 -17.26 -24.19
CA VAL A 153 -29.57 -16.28 -25.24
C VAL A 153 -28.72 -15.15 -24.66
N LYS A 154 -27.47 -15.05 -25.12
CA LYS A 154 -26.58 -13.96 -24.75
C LYS A 154 -26.83 -12.71 -25.55
N SER A 155 -26.95 -12.85 -26.86
CA SER A 155 -27.25 -11.74 -27.75
C SER A 155 -27.98 -12.20 -29.01
N LEU A 156 -28.91 -11.37 -29.48
CA LEU A 156 -29.55 -11.54 -30.76
C LEU A 156 -29.25 -10.29 -31.61
N GLN A 157 -28.43 -10.46 -32.64
CA GLN A 157 -28.01 -9.39 -33.55
C GLN A 157 -28.77 -9.49 -34.87
N GLU A 158 -29.96 -8.95 -34.94
CA GLU A 158 -30.85 -9.04 -36.10
C GLU A 158 -30.21 -8.54 -37.40
N ARG A 159 -29.51 -7.38 -37.34
CA ARG A 159 -28.81 -6.82 -38.51
C ARG A 159 -27.70 -7.71 -39.06
N LYS A 160 -27.15 -8.60 -38.27
CA LYS A 160 -26.07 -9.53 -38.63
C LYS A 160 -26.60 -10.97 -38.79
N HIS A 161 -27.89 -11.19 -38.59
CA HIS A 161 -28.51 -12.51 -38.60
C HIS A 161 -27.81 -13.52 -37.71
N ARG A 162 -27.42 -13.09 -36.50
CA ARG A 162 -26.59 -13.87 -35.57
C ARG A 162 -27.30 -14.01 -34.24
N LEU A 163 -27.35 -15.25 -33.73
CA LEU A 163 -27.78 -15.62 -32.39
C LEU A 163 -26.58 -16.19 -31.64
N GLU A 164 -26.28 -15.61 -30.46
CA GLU A 164 -25.26 -16.11 -29.56
C GLU A 164 -25.91 -16.72 -28.32
N LEU A 165 -25.61 -17.98 -28.05
CA LEU A 165 -26.00 -18.70 -26.85
C LEU A 165 -24.79 -18.93 -25.97
N GLU A 166 -25.01 -18.87 -24.67
CA GLU A 166 -23.98 -19.08 -23.63
C GLU A 166 -24.46 -20.17 -22.67
N ARG A 167 -23.58 -21.10 -22.35
CA ARG A 167 -23.88 -22.14 -21.38
C ARG A 167 -24.00 -21.54 -19.99
N PHE A 168 -24.95 -22.01 -19.20
CA PHE A 168 -25.11 -21.62 -17.81
C PHE A 168 -25.47 -22.85 -16.94
N GLU A 169 -25.06 -22.79 -15.68
CA GLU A 169 -25.45 -23.78 -14.67
C GLU A 169 -26.70 -23.28 -13.95
N PRO A 170 -27.78 -24.07 -13.82
CA PRO A 170 -29.02 -23.61 -13.17
C PRO A 170 -28.83 -23.16 -11.72
N GLU A 171 -27.90 -23.77 -10.99
CA GLU A 171 -27.56 -23.38 -9.62
C GLU A 171 -26.87 -22.00 -9.58
N GLN A 172 -25.95 -21.74 -10.50
CA GLN A 172 -25.30 -20.44 -10.63
C GLN A 172 -26.30 -19.35 -11.02
N ALA A 173 -27.21 -19.64 -11.94
CA ALA A 173 -28.25 -18.69 -12.34
C ALA A 173 -29.19 -18.33 -11.18
N LEU A 174 -29.51 -19.30 -10.32
CA LEU A 174 -30.32 -19.05 -9.12
C LEU A 174 -29.54 -18.19 -8.09
N GLN A 175 -28.25 -18.47 -7.90
CA GLN A 175 -27.37 -17.65 -7.04
C GLN A 175 -27.25 -16.22 -7.57
N GLU A 176 -26.99 -16.04 -8.87
CA GLU A 176 -26.95 -14.72 -9.52
C GLU A 176 -28.26 -13.93 -9.31
N GLU A 177 -29.42 -14.58 -9.46
CA GLU A 177 -30.72 -13.94 -9.27
C GLU A 177 -30.94 -13.55 -7.79
N GLN A 178 -30.55 -14.40 -6.86
CA GLN A 178 -30.59 -14.11 -5.42
C GLN A 178 -29.66 -12.96 -5.05
N ALA A 179 -28.43 -12.94 -5.57
CA ALA A 179 -27.47 -11.87 -5.35
C ALA A 179 -27.99 -10.52 -5.89
N ILE A 180 -28.58 -10.51 -7.10
CA ILE A 180 -29.18 -9.31 -7.67
C ILE A 180 -30.38 -8.84 -6.83
N SER A 181 -31.26 -9.77 -6.40
CA SER A 181 -32.44 -9.43 -5.61
C SER A 181 -32.05 -8.84 -4.25
N ARG A 182 -31.10 -9.49 -3.53
CA ARG A 182 -30.54 -9.00 -2.26
C ARG A 182 -29.93 -7.60 -2.43
N THR A 183 -29.12 -7.40 -3.46
CA THR A 183 -28.47 -6.11 -3.71
C THR A 183 -29.49 -5.01 -3.97
N ARG A 184 -30.53 -5.28 -4.76
CA ARG A 184 -31.60 -4.30 -5.01
C ARG A 184 -32.37 -3.94 -3.74
N GLN A 185 -32.64 -4.93 -2.89
CA GLN A 185 -33.30 -4.70 -1.62
C GLN A 185 -32.44 -3.78 -0.74
N VAL A 186 -31.17 -4.11 -0.53
CA VAL A 186 -30.24 -3.30 0.31
C VAL A 186 -30.11 -1.88 -0.21
N VAL A 187 -29.96 -1.69 -1.52
CA VAL A 187 -29.85 -0.35 -2.12
C VAL A 187 -31.18 0.42 -1.99
N GLY A 188 -32.32 -0.26 -2.13
CA GLY A 188 -33.64 0.36 -1.94
C GLY A 188 -33.85 0.85 -0.51
N GLU A 189 -33.43 0.07 0.48
CA GLU A 189 -33.47 0.46 1.89
C GLU A 189 -32.59 1.68 2.19
N LEU A 190 -31.40 1.78 1.55
CA LEU A 190 -30.43 2.84 1.78
C LEU A 190 -30.69 4.14 0.99
N LEU A 191 -31.16 4.02 -0.25
CA LEU A 191 -31.28 5.13 -1.20
C LEU A 191 -32.71 5.38 -1.69
N GLY A 192 -33.69 4.65 -1.13
CA GLY A 192 -35.12 4.76 -1.46
C GLY A 192 -35.60 3.72 -2.47
N GLU A 193 -36.85 3.30 -2.36
CA GLU A 193 -37.46 2.31 -3.25
C GLU A 193 -37.56 2.79 -4.72
N SER A 194 -37.52 4.10 -4.94
CA SER A 194 -37.48 4.73 -6.26
C SER A 194 -36.15 4.59 -6.99
N ALA A 195 -35.08 4.15 -6.27
CA ALA A 195 -33.73 4.05 -6.80
C ALA A 195 -33.67 3.06 -7.99
N GLN A 196 -33.08 3.52 -9.09
CA GLN A 196 -32.84 2.68 -10.26
C GLN A 196 -31.46 2.04 -10.14
N VAL A 197 -31.41 0.71 -10.03
CA VAL A 197 -30.20 -0.05 -9.75
C VAL A 197 -29.81 -0.89 -10.96
N LYS A 198 -28.58 -0.68 -11.44
CA LYS A 198 -27.91 -1.53 -12.44
C LYS A 198 -26.76 -2.26 -11.76
N ILE A 199 -26.79 -3.60 -11.80
CA ILE A 199 -25.82 -4.46 -11.14
C ILE A 199 -25.03 -5.21 -12.21
N GLU A 200 -23.71 -5.20 -12.10
CA GLU A 200 -22.80 -6.01 -12.90
C GLU A 200 -22.19 -7.07 -11.98
N LEU A 201 -22.30 -8.34 -12.39
CA LEU A 201 -21.78 -9.47 -11.63
C LEU A 201 -20.36 -9.84 -12.11
N ASP A 202 -19.58 -10.44 -11.24
CA ASP A 202 -18.31 -11.06 -11.57
C ASP A 202 -18.47 -12.46 -12.17
N ASN A 203 -17.36 -13.19 -12.33
CA ASN A 203 -17.38 -14.55 -12.90
C ASN A 203 -17.95 -15.60 -11.92
N GLU A 204 -18.05 -15.27 -10.64
CA GLU A 204 -18.58 -16.14 -9.57
C GLU A 204 -20.07 -15.88 -9.32
N GLY A 205 -20.64 -14.87 -9.97
CA GLY A 205 -22.07 -14.51 -9.87
C GLY A 205 -22.37 -13.54 -8.72
N GLU A 206 -21.34 -12.96 -8.10
CA GLU A 206 -21.48 -11.96 -7.06
C GLU A 206 -21.43 -10.53 -7.63
N PRO A 207 -22.04 -9.54 -6.96
CA PRO A 207 -22.01 -8.16 -7.43
C PRO A 207 -20.58 -7.59 -7.46
N ALA A 208 -20.11 -7.10 -8.62
CA ALA A 208 -18.82 -6.46 -8.81
C ALA A 208 -18.91 -4.94 -8.98
N ARG A 209 -20.05 -4.46 -9.50
CA ARG A 209 -20.32 -3.03 -9.68
C ARG A 209 -21.83 -2.76 -9.58
N ILE A 210 -22.19 -1.71 -8.85
CA ILE A 210 -23.57 -1.30 -8.65
C ILE A 210 -23.69 0.18 -9.02
N GLN A 211 -24.43 0.51 -10.04
CA GLN A 211 -24.75 1.88 -10.43
C GLN A 211 -26.17 2.20 -9.99
N VAL A 212 -26.33 3.28 -9.24
CA VAL A 212 -27.61 3.70 -8.69
C VAL A 212 -27.91 5.14 -9.08
N SER A 213 -29.14 5.39 -9.56
CA SER A 213 -29.69 6.73 -9.66
C SER A 213 -30.78 6.86 -8.60
N HIS A 214 -30.73 7.89 -7.78
CA HIS A 214 -31.59 8.10 -6.60
C HIS A 214 -32.20 9.51 -6.60
N ASP A 215 -33.19 9.74 -5.77
CA ASP A 215 -33.88 11.04 -5.59
C ASP A 215 -33.50 11.72 -4.24
N GLN A 216 -32.51 11.18 -3.51
CA GLN A 216 -32.12 11.62 -2.18
C GLN A 216 -30.97 12.66 -2.19
N GLY A 217 -30.88 13.51 -3.20
CA GLY A 217 -29.76 14.44 -3.39
C GLY A 217 -29.50 15.34 -2.19
N ASN A 218 -30.55 15.85 -1.54
CA ASN A 218 -30.41 16.71 -0.34
C ASN A 218 -29.81 15.95 0.85
N ALA A 219 -30.20 14.71 1.08
CA ALA A 219 -29.67 13.89 2.17
C ALA A 219 -28.21 13.47 1.88
N MET A 220 -27.90 13.14 0.61
CA MET A 220 -26.56 12.73 0.19
C MET A 220 -25.58 13.90 -0.01
N ALA A 221 -26.03 15.15 0.11
CA ALA A 221 -25.14 16.31 0.19
C ALA A 221 -24.21 16.23 1.41
N MET A 222 -24.64 15.62 2.51
CA MET A 222 -23.84 15.43 3.72
C MET A 222 -22.84 14.29 3.55
N ALA A 223 -21.57 14.55 3.85
CA ALA A 223 -20.48 13.56 3.70
C ALA A 223 -20.66 12.34 4.60
N ASN A 224 -21.07 12.55 5.85
CA ASN A 224 -21.33 11.50 6.84
C ASN A 224 -22.41 10.52 6.38
N ARG A 225 -23.51 11.00 5.78
CA ARG A 225 -24.55 10.13 5.22
C ARG A 225 -24.01 9.25 4.09
N ARG A 226 -23.20 9.81 3.19
CA ARG A 226 -22.57 9.03 2.12
C ARG A 226 -21.65 7.94 2.67
N GLN A 227 -20.85 8.24 3.69
CA GLN A 227 -20.00 7.27 4.36
C GLN A 227 -20.82 6.16 5.03
N ARG A 228 -21.92 6.54 5.72
CA ARG A 228 -22.85 5.59 6.33
C ARG A 228 -23.42 4.63 5.31
N VAL A 229 -23.95 5.13 4.18
CA VAL A 229 -24.47 4.31 3.09
C VAL A 229 -23.45 3.31 2.58
N GLN A 230 -22.21 3.77 2.34
CA GLN A 230 -21.11 2.91 1.89
C GLN A 230 -20.80 1.82 2.91
N ARG A 231 -20.73 2.16 4.20
CA ARG A 231 -20.42 1.22 5.29
C ARG A 231 -21.51 0.15 5.42
N ILE A 232 -22.78 0.55 5.44
CA ILE A 232 -23.89 -0.41 5.56
C ILE A 232 -23.92 -1.33 4.35
N LEU A 233 -23.71 -0.80 3.14
CA LEU A 233 -23.65 -1.61 1.91
C LEU A 233 -22.52 -2.64 2.00
N ALA A 234 -21.32 -2.25 2.44
CA ALA A 234 -20.17 -3.13 2.63
C ALA A 234 -20.40 -4.21 3.71
N THR A 235 -21.23 -3.93 4.72
CA THR A 235 -21.59 -4.92 5.75
C THR A 235 -22.59 -5.95 5.24
N ARG A 236 -23.51 -5.55 4.34
CA ARG A 236 -24.63 -6.39 3.90
C ARG A 236 -24.39 -7.13 2.58
N ILE A 237 -23.47 -6.62 1.75
CA ILE A 237 -23.09 -7.22 0.46
C ILE A 237 -21.60 -7.57 0.53
N PRO A 238 -21.21 -8.83 0.30
CA PRO A 238 -19.80 -9.24 0.36
C PRO A 238 -18.90 -8.39 -0.52
N GLY A 239 -17.72 -8.01 -0.02
CA GLY A 239 -16.71 -7.26 -0.75
C GLY A 239 -16.36 -5.91 -0.10
N GLU A 240 -15.16 -5.40 -0.40
CA GLU A 240 -14.72 -4.06 0.02
C GLU A 240 -15.29 -3.02 -0.94
N TRP A 241 -16.47 -2.51 -0.63
CA TRP A 241 -17.18 -1.57 -1.48
C TRP A 241 -16.70 -0.15 -1.31
N GLN A 242 -16.49 0.54 -2.44
CA GLN A 242 -16.24 1.97 -2.51
C GLN A 242 -17.34 2.65 -3.31
N ALA A 243 -17.58 3.92 -3.00
CA ALA A 243 -18.62 4.71 -3.64
C ALA A 243 -18.03 5.95 -4.33
N ARG A 244 -18.39 6.14 -5.59
CA ARG A 244 -18.13 7.38 -6.33
C ARG A 244 -19.46 8.10 -6.53
N TRP A 245 -19.62 9.24 -5.86
CA TRP A 245 -20.83 10.04 -5.87
C TRP A 245 -20.78 11.14 -6.93
N ASP A 246 -21.79 11.26 -7.75
CA ASP A 246 -22.07 12.45 -8.56
C ASP A 246 -23.30 13.16 -8.01
N LEU A 247 -23.08 14.18 -7.18
CA LEU A 247 -24.13 14.92 -6.49
C LEU A 247 -24.91 15.86 -7.42
N GLN A 248 -24.42 16.11 -8.64
CA GLN A 248 -25.13 16.93 -9.61
C GLN A 248 -26.17 16.11 -10.40
N GLN A 249 -25.90 14.82 -10.57
CA GLN A 249 -26.76 13.91 -11.31
C GLN A 249 -27.55 12.96 -10.40
N ASP A 250 -27.41 13.09 -9.09
CA ASP A 250 -28.01 12.20 -8.09
C ASP A 250 -27.71 10.73 -8.39
N THR A 251 -26.43 10.44 -8.71
CA THR A 251 -25.99 9.09 -9.00
C THR A 251 -24.82 8.68 -8.12
N VAL A 252 -24.76 7.38 -7.82
CA VAL A 252 -23.64 6.77 -7.15
C VAL A 252 -23.23 5.48 -7.85
N GLU A 253 -21.95 5.26 -7.96
CA GLU A 253 -21.35 4.03 -8.45
C GLU A 253 -20.60 3.36 -7.31
N PHE A 254 -21.10 2.19 -6.87
CA PHE A 254 -20.37 1.33 -5.95
C PHE A 254 -19.56 0.30 -6.75
N PHE A 255 -18.32 0.08 -6.38
CA PHE A 255 -17.43 -0.87 -7.00
C PHE A 255 -16.52 -1.54 -5.95
N ILE A 256 -16.17 -2.80 -6.20
CA ILE A 256 -15.24 -3.51 -5.34
C ILE A 256 -13.83 -3.00 -5.63
N ARG A 257 -13.17 -2.50 -4.60
CA ARG A 257 -11.78 -2.08 -4.68
C ARG A 257 -10.86 -3.29 -4.62
N THR A 258 -9.88 -3.34 -5.49
CA THR A 258 -8.76 -4.26 -5.32
C THR A 258 -8.08 -3.97 -4.00
N PRO A 259 -7.84 -4.97 -3.14
CA PRO A 259 -7.17 -4.75 -1.86
C PRO A 259 -5.87 -3.97 -2.04
N MET A 260 -5.67 -3.00 -1.16
CA MET A 260 -4.46 -2.20 -1.15
C MET A 260 -3.23 -3.11 -0.90
N PRO A 261 -2.15 -2.99 -1.68
CA PRO A 261 -0.99 -3.85 -1.51
C PRO A 261 -0.42 -3.73 -0.08
N THR A 262 0.13 -4.81 0.46
CA THR A 262 0.77 -4.84 1.78
C THR A 262 2.27 -4.60 1.72
N LEU A 263 2.86 -4.69 0.52
CA LEU A 263 4.27 -4.45 0.25
C LEU A 263 4.41 -3.76 -1.11
N VAL A 264 5.09 -2.64 -1.14
CA VAL A 264 5.39 -1.88 -2.36
C VAL A 264 6.85 -1.44 -2.35
N PHE A 265 7.45 -1.45 -3.53
CA PHE A 265 8.82 -0.99 -3.73
C PHE A 265 8.80 0.36 -4.44
N PRO A 266 9.78 1.24 -4.16
CA PRO A 266 9.87 2.50 -4.87
C PRO A 266 10.07 2.27 -6.37
N PRO A 267 9.54 3.17 -7.24
CA PRO A 267 9.79 3.09 -8.66
C PRO A 267 11.30 3.11 -8.93
N GLU A 268 11.75 2.29 -9.88
CA GLU A 268 13.14 2.29 -10.35
C GLU A 268 13.39 3.57 -11.16
N GLU A 269 13.70 4.64 -10.47
CA GLU A 269 14.24 5.83 -11.10
C GLU A 269 15.76 5.74 -11.06
N HIS A 270 16.36 5.55 -12.20
CA HIS A 270 17.80 5.73 -12.33
C HIS A 270 18.09 7.21 -12.13
N SER A 271 18.82 7.54 -11.06
CA SER A 271 19.21 8.90 -10.78
C SER A 271 19.88 9.49 -12.02
N SER A 272 19.22 10.44 -12.66
CA SER A 272 19.92 11.30 -13.58
C SER A 272 20.93 12.10 -12.76
N THR A 273 22.08 12.39 -13.34
CA THR A 273 23.09 13.32 -12.81
C THR A 273 22.59 14.77 -12.81
N ALA A 274 21.27 14.96 -12.72
CA ALA A 274 20.67 16.28 -12.72
C ALA A 274 21.10 16.99 -11.43
N VAL A 275 21.73 18.13 -11.60
CA VAL A 275 22.16 18.97 -10.49
C VAL A 275 20.92 19.38 -9.68
N ALA A 276 20.93 19.09 -8.38
CA ALA A 276 19.75 19.25 -7.51
C ALA A 276 19.07 20.63 -7.59
N HIS A 277 19.83 21.68 -7.89
CA HIS A 277 19.25 23.03 -8.03
C HIS A 277 18.55 23.25 -9.37
N GLU A 278 18.95 22.57 -10.46
CA GLU A 278 18.29 22.64 -11.76
C GLU A 278 16.94 21.91 -11.75
N ALA A 279 16.89 20.74 -11.13
CA ALA A 279 15.69 19.92 -11.00
C ALA A 279 14.73 20.34 -9.87
N TYR A 280 15.14 21.28 -9.00
CA TYR A 280 14.42 21.62 -7.77
C TYR A 280 12.96 22.05 -7.98
N GLN A 281 12.64 22.69 -9.11
CA GLN A 281 11.27 23.20 -9.37
C GLN A 281 10.23 22.11 -9.44
N ASP A 282 10.58 20.97 -10.05
CA ASP A 282 9.67 19.87 -10.33
C ASP A 282 10.01 18.60 -9.53
N PHE A 283 10.99 18.69 -8.63
CA PHE A 283 11.45 17.56 -7.84
C PHE A 283 10.36 17.07 -6.89
N GLN A 284 10.20 15.75 -6.85
CA GLN A 284 9.21 15.02 -6.08
C GLN A 284 9.84 13.83 -5.39
N VAL A 285 9.42 13.56 -4.17
CA VAL A 285 9.77 12.35 -3.42
C VAL A 285 8.56 11.44 -3.36
N PRO A 286 8.55 10.30 -4.05
CA PRO A 286 7.49 9.32 -3.92
C PRO A 286 7.56 8.65 -2.55
N LEU A 287 6.45 8.65 -1.81
CA LEU A 287 6.36 8.15 -0.43
C LEU A 287 5.74 6.75 -0.36
N GLY A 288 4.88 6.42 -1.30
CA GLY A 288 4.14 5.18 -1.34
C GLY A 288 2.96 5.27 -2.30
N VAL A 289 2.00 4.37 -2.15
CA VAL A 289 0.78 4.35 -2.94
C VAL A 289 -0.45 4.45 -2.05
N ASP A 290 -1.52 5.02 -2.59
CA ASP A 290 -2.80 5.06 -1.95
C ASP A 290 -3.66 3.81 -2.29
N GLU A 291 -4.91 3.86 -1.91
CA GLU A 291 -5.88 2.78 -2.12
C GLU A 291 -6.22 2.58 -3.62
N ASP A 292 -6.07 3.58 -4.45
CA ASP A 292 -6.25 3.50 -5.91
C ASP A 292 -4.95 3.17 -6.66
N ARG A 293 -3.88 2.89 -5.90
CA ARG A 293 -2.50 2.68 -6.38
C ARG A 293 -1.88 3.91 -7.03
N GLU A 294 -2.45 5.07 -6.76
CA GLU A 294 -1.84 6.34 -7.15
C GLU A 294 -0.65 6.65 -6.25
N VAL A 295 0.40 7.19 -6.85
CA VAL A 295 1.63 7.49 -6.12
C VAL A 295 1.44 8.75 -5.27
N LEU A 296 1.59 8.60 -3.96
CA LEU A 296 1.62 9.72 -3.03
C LEU A 296 3.03 10.31 -2.99
N THR A 297 3.14 11.60 -3.18
CA THR A 297 4.42 12.29 -3.34
C THR A 297 4.53 13.51 -2.43
N TRP A 298 5.73 13.75 -1.92
CA TRP A 298 6.10 15.02 -1.31
C TRP A 298 6.75 15.93 -2.34
N PHE A 299 6.24 17.16 -2.45
CA PHE A 299 6.76 18.23 -3.31
C PHE A 299 7.46 19.30 -2.46
N PRO A 300 8.78 19.25 -2.22
CA PRO A 300 9.46 20.21 -1.36
C PRO A 300 9.25 21.67 -1.78
N ARG A 301 9.17 21.95 -3.07
CA ARG A 301 8.93 23.30 -3.59
C ARG A 301 7.56 23.85 -3.18
N LYS A 302 6.53 23.00 -3.14
CA LYS A 302 5.15 23.39 -2.80
C LYS A 302 4.89 23.25 -1.30
N GLN A 303 5.33 22.16 -0.72
CA GLN A 303 5.15 21.77 0.67
C GLN A 303 6.54 21.75 1.32
N ALA A 304 6.96 22.90 1.87
CA ALA A 304 8.34 23.11 2.28
C ALA A 304 8.91 22.03 3.21
N HIS A 305 8.10 21.55 4.14
CA HIS A 305 8.52 20.64 5.18
C HIS A 305 7.61 19.43 5.24
N LEU A 306 8.17 18.29 5.66
CA LEU A 306 7.49 17.00 5.79
C LEU A 306 7.44 16.58 7.27
N LEU A 307 6.24 16.38 7.80
CA LEU A 307 6.00 15.81 9.12
C LEU A 307 5.67 14.33 9.02
N ILE A 308 6.40 13.49 9.74
CA ILE A 308 6.19 12.05 9.77
C ILE A 308 5.91 11.65 11.22
N THR A 309 4.73 11.10 11.49
CA THR A 309 4.38 10.61 12.83
C THR A 309 4.18 9.11 12.83
N GLY A 310 4.29 8.48 13.98
CA GLY A 310 4.00 7.06 14.12
C GLY A 310 4.68 6.42 15.31
N GLN A 311 4.01 5.45 15.90
CA GLN A 311 4.53 4.66 17.02
C GLN A 311 5.77 3.85 16.61
N SER A 312 6.54 3.38 17.57
CA SER A 312 7.67 2.48 17.33
C SER A 312 7.23 1.25 16.54
N GLY A 313 7.98 0.91 15.49
CA GLY A 313 7.67 -0.22 14.62
C GLY A 313 6.57 0.00 13.58
N SER A 314 5.98 1.20 13.47
CA SER A 314 4.96 1.51 12.45
C SER A 314 5.52 1.72 11.04
N GLY A 315 6.83 1.95 10.89
CA GLY A 315 7.49 2.22 9.61
C GLY A 315 7.93 3.68 9.42
N LYS A 316 7.88 4.53 10.44
CA LYS A 316 8.33 5.92 10.39
C LYS A 316 9.76 6.06 9.83
N THR A 317 10.71 5.30 10.38
CA THR A 317 12.12 5.31 9.93
C THR A 317 12.26 4.80 8.48
N VAL A 318 11.42 3.86 8.05
CA VAL A 318 11.40 3.38 6.65
C VAL A 318 11.03 4.52 5.69
N VAL A 319 10.03 5.34 6.04
CA VAL A 319 9.69 6.54 5.24
C VAL A 319 10.86 7.51 5.20
N GLN A 320 11.53 7.76 6.33
CA GLN A 320 12.69 8.66 6.39
C GLN A 320 13.87 8.12 5.59
N HIS A 321 14.13 6.81 5.60
CA HIS A 321 15.14 6.17 4.75
C HIS A 321 14.80 6.36 3.27
N ASN A 322 13.55 6.07 2.85
CA ASN A 322 13.11 6.33 1.47
C ASN A 322 13.32 7.80 1.06
N VAL A 323 12.99 8.74 1.95
CA VAL A 323 13.22 10.18 1.70
C VAL A 323 14.72 10.46 1.56
N ALA A 324 15.56 9.96 2.47
CA ALA A 324 17.01 10.15 2.42
C ALA A 324 17.63 9.57 1.13
N GLU A 325 17.24 8.36 0.75
CA GLU A 325 17.67 7.72 -0.50
C GLU A 325 17.32 8.59 -1.72
N ARG A 326 16.08 9.04 -1.83
CA ARG A 326 15.59 9.82 -2.98
C ARG A 326 16.21 11.20 -3.06
N LEU A 327 16.36 11.88 -1.94
CA LEU A 327 17.03 13.19 -1.88
C LEU A 327 18.50 13.09 -2.29
N THR A 328 19.22 12.13 -1.74
CA THR A 328 20.65 11.94 -2.02
C THR A 328 20.91 11.46 -3.44
N GLN A 329 20.04 10.61 -4.01
CA GLN A 329 20.09 10.22 -5.43
C GLN A 329 19.92 11.42 -6.37
N ALA A 330 19.04 12.35 -6.01
CA ALA A 330 18.83 13.59 -6.75
C ALA A 330 19.91 14.66 -6.51
N GLY A 331 20.99 14.33 -5.77
CA GLY A 331 22.07 15.24 -5.48
C GLY A 331 21.76 16.33 -4.45
N TRP A 332 20.78 16.10 -3.58
CA TRP A 332 20.51 17.02 -2.48
C TRP A 332 21.55 16.86 -1.38
N ARG A 333 21.95 17.97 -0.80
CA ARG A 333 22.72 18.01 0.43
C ARG A 333 21.84 17.53 1.58
N THR A 334 22.26 16.51 2.31
CA THR A 334 21.42 15.90 3.35
C THR A 334 22.15 15.88 4.69
N TRP A 335 21.50 16.39 5.74
CA TRP A 335 21.93 16.32 7.12
C TRP A 335 20.93 15.51 7.92
N ILE A 336 21.42 14.64 8.81
CA ILE A 336 20.58 13.72 9.56
C ILE A 336 20.86 13.86 11.06
N LEU A 337 19.81 14.16 11.83
CA LEU A 337 19.82 14.10 13.28
C LEU A 337 19.22 12.76 13.71
N ASP A 338 20.08 11.84 14.18
CA ASP A 338 19.66 10.51 14.63
C ASP A 338 19.43 10.51 16.15
N GLY A 339 18.18 10.72 16.56
CA GLY A 339 17.80 10.82 17.98
C GLY A 339 17.96 9.53 18.76
N LYS A 340 17.87 8.37 18.08
CA LYS A 340 18.07 7.05 18.68
C LYS A 340 19.50 6.52 18.57
N ARG A 341 20.36 7.14 17.79
CA ARG A 341 21.76 6.81 17.53
C ARG A 341 22.02 5.55 16.70
N ILE A 342 21.00 4.81 16.32
CA ILE A 342 21.11 3.50 15.67
C ILE A 342 20.35 3.39 14.35
N GLU A 343 19.44 4.31 14.08
CA GLU A 343 18.54 4.18 12.93
C GLU A 343 19.22 4.59 11.62
N PHE A 344 20.23 5.49 11.68
CA PHE A 344 20.91 6.03 10.51
C PHE A 344 22.41 5.70 10.45
N ILE A 345 22.84 4.62 11.10
CA ILE A 345 24.23 4.17 11.07
C ILE A 345 24.71 3.95 9.63
N GLY A 346 23.93 3.25 8.81
CA GLY A 346 24.26 2.97 7.42
C GLY A 346 24.39 4.22 6.53
N PHE A 347 23.72 5.31 6.91
CA PHE A 347 23.80 6.58 6.18
C PHE A 347 25.05 7.41 6.48
N ARG A 348 25.86 7.05 7.47
CA ARG A 348 27.10 7.78 7.82
C ARG A 348 28.14 7.79 6.70
N SER A 349 28.14 6.79 5.85
CA SER A 349 29.00 6.69 4.66
C SER A 349 28.23 6.75 3.35
N TRP A 350 26.99 7.17 3.41
CA TRP A 350 26.14 7.27 2.23
C TRP A 350 26.48 8.54 1.44
N PRO A 351 26.67 8.47 0.11
CA PRO A 351 26.97 9.65 -0.70
C PRO A 351 25.90 10.73 -0.53
N ASN A 352 26.33 11.99 -0.46
CA ASN A 352 25.51 13.18 -0.29
C ASN A 352 24.81 13.33 1.08
N VAL A 353 24.99 12.36 1.99
CA VAL A 353 24.76 12.58 3.42
C VAL A 353 26.01 13.21 4.01
N GLU A 354 26.00 14.53 4.12
CA GLU A 354 27.14 15.31 4.55
C GLU A 354 27.38 15.21 6.05
N LEU A 355 26.33 15.08 6.85
CA LEU A 355 26.41 15.10 8.30
C LEU A 355 25.37 14.18 8.95
N VAL A 356 25.81 13.33 9.89
CA VAL A 356 24.93 12.54 10.77
C VAL A 356 25.27 12.85 12.23
N ALA A 357 24.35 13.47 12.96
CA ALA A 357 24.52 13.83 14.35
C ALA A 357 23.74 12.87 15.26
N SER A 358 24.47 12.07 16.05
CA SER A 358 23.89 11.08 16.95
C SER A 358 24.00 11.46 18.43
N ARG A 359 24.87 12.42 18.79
CA ARG A 359 25.04 12.92 20.14
C ARG A 359 24.43 14.29 20.30
N LEU A 360 23.97 14.65 21.50
CA LEU A 360 23.26 15.88 21.77
C LEU A 360 24.06 17.13 21.35
N GLU A 361 25.35 17.17 21.67
CA GLU A 361 26.27 18.26 21.29
C GLU A 361 26.36 18.45 19.78
N HIS A 362 26.40 17.34 19.02
CA HIS A 362 26.42 17.38 17.56
C HIS A 362 25.07 17.76 16.98
N GLN A 363 23.98 17.32 17.62
CA GLN A 363 22.62 17.64 17.21
C GLN A 363 22.32 19.13 17.37
N VAL A 364 22.70 19.72 18.53
CA VAL A 364 22.58 21.16 18.79
C VAL A 364 23.40 21.95 17.77
N LYS A 365 24.67 21.57 17.55
CA LYS A 365 25.54 22.25 16.57
C LYS A 365 24.96 22.19 15.16
N MET A 366 24.44 21.03 14.75
CA MET A 366 23.79 20.87 13.44
C MET A 366 22.62 21.84 13.24
N ILE A 367 21.74 21.99 14.24
CA ILE A 367 20.59 22.91 14.16
C ILE A 367 21.08 24.34 14.06
N VAL A 368 22.08 24.73 14.84
CA VAL A 368 22.65 26.08 14.80
C VAL A 368 23.30 26.37 13.46
N ASP A 369 24.06 25.42 12.91
CA ASP A 369 24.70 25.59 11.61
C ASP A 369 23.68 25.63 10.46
N ALA A 370 22.58 24.86 10.55
CA ALA A 370 21.51 24.92 9.57
C ALA A 370 20.82 26.30 9.58
N HIS A 371 20.56 26.83 10.78
CA HIS A 371 20.00 28.17 10.92
C HIS A 371 20.98 29.26 10.43
N ALA A 372 22.27 29.15 10.78
CA ALA A 372 23.29 30.07 10.31
C ALA A 372 23.41 30.07 8.77
N LEU A 373 23.36 28.88 8.15
CA LEU A 373 23.32 28.76 6.69
C LEU A 373 22.07 29.41 6.10
N MET A 374 20.91 29.28 6.76
CA MET A 374 19.69 29.95 6.34
C MET A 374 19.88 31.49 6.34
N MET A 375 20.41 32.04 7.41
CA MET A 375 20.66 33.47 7.54
C MET A 375 21.69 33.96 6.53
N GLU A 376 22.80 33.23 6.34
CA GLU A 376 23.78 33.57 5.29
C GLU A 376 23.17 33.62 3.89
N ARG A 377 22.26 32.69 3.57
CA ARG A 377 21.56 32.70 2.29
C ARG A 377 20.61 33.90 2.16
N TYR A 378 19.94 34.27 3.24
CA TYR A 378 19.12 35.48 3.29
C TYR A 378 19.92 36.77 3.06
N GLU A 379 21.06 36.90 3.73
CA GLU A 379 21.98 38.04 3.56
C GLU A 379 22.44 38.16 2.10
N LYS A 380 22.84 37.04 1.48
CA LYS A 380 23.24 37.02 0.06
C LYS A 380 22.10 37.37 -0.91
N ILE A 381 20.88 37.05 -0.56
CA ILE A 381 19.70 37.45 -1.38
C ILE A 381 19.43 38.95 -1.18
N GLU A 382 19.51 39.45 0.07
CA GLU A 382 19.25 40.83 0.43
C GLU A 382 20.28 41.77 -0.19
N ASP A 383 21.56 41.45 -0.17
CA ASP A 383 22.63 42.24 -0.78
C ASP A 383 22.74 42.06 -2.30
N GLY A 384 21.94 41.21 -2.89
CA GLY A 384 21.91 40.92 -4.32
C GLY A 384 23.10 40.14 -4.86
N SER A 385 23.95 39.57 -3.99
CA SER A 385 25.09 38.73 -4.40
C SER A 385 24.70 37.32 -4.87
N ALA A 386 23.51 36.84 -4.51
CA ALA A 386 22.96 35.60 -4.95
C ALA A 386 21.43 35.64 -5.12
N THR A 387 20.92 34.67 -5.83
CA THR A 387 19.48 34.39 -5.98
C THR A 387 19.13 33.03 -5.43
N LEU A 388 17.85 32.73 -5.26
CA LEU A 388 17.41 31.41 -4.83
C LEU A 388 17.91 30.30 -5.78
N ALA A 389 18.11 30.59 -7.06
CA ALA A 389 18.61 29.63 -8.03
C ALA A 389 20.05 29.17 -7.74
N ASP A 390 20.86 30.04 -7.14
CA ASP A 390 22.27 29.78 -6.89
C ASP A 390 22.55 28.85 -5.69
N PHE A 391 21.53 28.55 -4.87
CA PHE A 391 21.69 27.69 -3.71
C PHE A 391 21.28 26.24 -4.01
N GLU A 392 22.11 25.30 -3.55
CA GLU A 392 21.79 23.90 -3.50
C GLU A 392 20.69 23.64 -2.44
N PRO A 393 19.74 22.72 -2.68
CA PRO A 393 18.77 22.36 -1.66
C PRO A 393 19.43 21.55 -0.54
N LEU A 394 19.08 21.89 0.72
CA LEU A 394 19.47 21.16 1.91
C LEU A 394 18.24 20.51 2.53
N ALA A 395 18.34 19.21 2.80
CA ALA A 395 17.38 18.49 3.63
C ALA A 395 17.95 18.25 5.03
N LEU A 396 17.20 18.62 6.05
CA LEU A 396 17.48 18.32 7.45
C LEU A 396 16.48 17.28 7.94
N ILE A 397 16.92 16.03 8.03
CA ILE A 397 16.10 14.91 8.50
C ILE A 397 16.32 14.76 10.00
N ILE A 398 15.26 14.86 10.78
CA ILE A 398 15.30 14.77 12.24
C ILE A 398 14.49 13.53 12.63
N ASP A 399 15.18 12.46 13.03
CA ASP A 399 14.51 11.29 13.59
C ASP A 399 14.33 11.45 15.09
N GLU A 400 13.16 11.06 15.56
CA GLU A 400 12.75 11.09 16.98
C GLU A 400 13.00 12.47 17.63
N ALA A 401 12.42 13.50 17.03
CA ALA A 401 12.58 14.88 17.51
C ALA A 401 12.23 15.04 18.99
N THR A 402 11.26 14.28 19.51
CA THR A 402 10.89 14.28 20.94
C THR A 402 12.09 13.97 21.84
N THR A 403 12.93 13.01 21.45
CA THR A 403 14.13 12.62 22.21
C THR A 403 15.15 13.77 22.22
N PHE A 404 15.36 14.40 21.05
CA PHE A 404 16.22 15.58 20.94
C PHE A 404 15.71 16.73 21.81
N LEU A 405 14.43 17.10 21.67
CA LEU A 405 13.82 18.22 22.39
C LEU A 405 13.91 18.04 23.92
N LYS A 406 13.56 16.84 24.43
CA LYS A 406 13.70 16.50 25.85
C LYS A 406 15.17 16.48 26.30
N GLY A 407 16.08 16.01 25.47
CA GLY A 407 17.51 16.03 25.74
C GLY A 407 18.06 17.44 25.89
N VAL A 408 17.70 18.32 24.94
CA VAL A 408 18.10 19.73 24.95
C VAL A 408 17.51 20.49 26.15
N ASP A 409 16.23 20.26 26.48
CA ASP A 409 15.60 20.89 27.65
C ASP A 409 16.28 20.47 28.98
N ARG A 410 16.59 19.19 29.12
CA ARG A 410 17.31 18.66 30.28
C ARG A 410 18.70 19.26 30.41
N TRP A 411 19.46 19.25 29.29
CA TRP A 411 20.80 19.82 29.25
C TRP A 411 20.77 21.33 29.57
N TRP A 412 19.85 22.10 28.97
CA TRP A 412 19.73 23.53 29.21
C TRP A 412 19.46 23.87 30.67
N LYS A 413 18.60 23.12 31.34
CA LYS A 413 18.35 23.27 32.79
C LYS A 413 19.61 23.14 33.64
N GLN A 414 20.60 22.35 33.18
CA GLN A 414 21.87 22.17 33.91
C GLN A 414 22.88 23.28 33.63
N VAL A 415 22.97 23.74 32.37
CA VAL A 415 24.05 24.64 31.92
C VAL A 415 23.65 26.10 31.77
N LYS A 416 22.35 26.42 31.82
CA LYS A 416 21.91 27.80 31.55
C LYS A 416 22.47 28.81 32.57
N PRO A 417 23.02 29.96 32.09
CA PRO A 417 23.47 31.02 32.97
C PRO A 417 22.32 31.59 33.80
N LYS A 418 22.63 32.15 34.95
CA LYS A 418 21.65 32.83 35.79
C LYS A 418 21.03 34.02 35.04
N GLY A 419 19.69 34.02 34.91
CA GLY A 419 18.98 35.05 34.16
C GLY A 419 18.76 34.72 32.67
N ALA A 420 19.29 33.60 32.15
CA ALA A 420 19.02 33.14 30.80
C ALA A 420 17.55 32.68 30.63
N PRO A 421 17.00 32.68 29.42
CA PRO A 421 15.64 32.21 29.11
C PRO A 421 15.35 30.83 29.69
N ALA A 422 14.10 30.58 30.01
CA ALA A 422 13.67 29.26 30.51
C ALA A 422 13.83 28.18 29.40
N LYS A 423 13.52 28.52 28.16
CA LYS A 423 13.64 27.63 27.00
C LYS A 423 15.04 27.68 26.38
N PRO A 424 15.55 26.55 25.89
CA PRO A 424 16.80 26.50 25.16
C PRO A 424 16.74 27.35 23.88
N PRO A 425 17.72 28.21 23.57
CA PRO A 425 17.69 29.04 22.36
C PRO A 425 17.60 28.24 21.05
N VAL A 426 18.17 27.05 21.00
CA VAL A 426 18.15 26.19 19.81
C VAL A 426 16.72 25.80 19.37
N LEU A 427 15.75 25.80 20.29
CA LEU A 427 14.34 25.52 19.95
C LEU A 427 13.72 26.66 19.16
N ASP A 428 14.09 27.89 19.47
CA ASP A 428 13.64 29.07 18.70
C ASP A 428 14.23 29.05 17.28
N LEU A 429 15.51 28.61 17.13
CA LEU A 429 16.13 28.42 15.81
C LEU A 429 15.40 27.37 14.96
N MET A 430 14.94 26.28 15.58
CA MET A 430 14.10 25.29 14.86
C MET A 430 12.76 25.87 14.43
N ALA A 431 12.10 26.64 15.28
CA ALA A 431 10.85 27.31 14.96
C ALA A 431 11.03 28.33 13.82
N ASP A 432 12.13 29.09 13.83
CA ASP A 432 12.48 30.01 12.75
C ASP A 432 12.71 29.27 11.43
N MET A 433 13.43 28.19 11.44
CA MET A 433 13.65 27.37 10.24
C MET A 433 12.31 26.81 9.71
N ALA A 434 11.40 26.37 10.57
CA ALA A 434 10.11 25.88 10.12
C ALA A 434 9.28 26.96 9.41
N ARG A 435 9.44 28.23 9.80
CA ARG A 435 8.73 29.36 9.17
C ARG A 435 9.42 29.89 7.91
N LEU A 436 10.75 29.94 7.92
CA LEU A 436 11.52 30.76 6.98
C LEU A 436 12.36 29.92 5.99
N ALA A 437 12.80 28.73 6.35
CA ALA A 437 13.83 28.01 5.63
C ALA A 437 13.49 27.65 4.18
N ARG A 438 12.20 27.60 3.80
CA ARG A 438 11.76 27.42 2.42
C ARG A 438 12.40 28.41 1.45
N SER A 439 12.45 29.69 1.83
CA SER A 439 13.03 30.76 1.00
C SER A 439 14.56 30.69 0.90
N ALA A 440 15.19 29.83 1.70
CA ALA A 440 16.60 29.51 1.62
C ALA A 440 16.89 28.11 1.05
N LYS A 441 15.91 27.42 0.42
CA LYS A 441 15.99 26.03 -0.03
C LYS A 441 16.46 25.06 1.07
N ILE A 442 16.02 25.25 2.31
CA ILE A 442 16.26 24.34 3.41
C ILE A 442 14.94 23.69 3.81
N HIS A 443 14.90 22.38 3.86
CA HIS A 443 13.70 21.59 4.06
C HIS A 443 13.85 20.69 5.29
N LEU A 444 12.87 20.76 6.19
CA LEU A 444 12.82 19.93 7.38
C LEU A 444 12.00 18.66 7.10
N VAL A 445 12.53 17.52 7.46
CA VAL A 445 11.82 16.23 7.52
C VAL A 445 11.80 15.79 8.97
N LEU A 446 10.67 15.98 9.64
CA LEU A 446 10.57 15.82 11.08
C LEU A 446 9.85 14.52 11.43
N GLY A 447 10.53 13.63 12.14
CA GLY A 447 9.99 12.39 12.66
C GLY A 447 9.62 12.50 14.14
N LEU A 448 8.38 12.14 14.48
CA LEU A 448 7.85 12.17 15.84
C LEU A 448 7.07 10.88 16.13
N GLN A 449 7.01 10.45 17.37
CA GLN A 449 6.07 9.39 17.76
C GLN A 449 4.65 9.94 17.80
N ARG A 450 4.49 11.18 18.28
CA ARG A 450 3.21 11.86 18.42
C ARG A 450 3.42 13.35 18.23
N PRO A 451 2.54 14.06 17.49
CA PRO A 451 2.70 15.49 17.20
C PRO A 451 2.18 16.37 18.34
N ASP A 452 2.59 16.08 19.59
CA ASP A 452 2.11 16.81 20.77
C ASP A 452 2.45 18.31 20.71
N VAL A 453 1.50 19.13 21.12
CA VAL A 453 1.59 20.60 21.11
C VAL A 453 2.76 21.12 21.94
N GLU A 454 3.15 20.38 22.98
CA GLU A 454 4.31 20.69 23.82
C GLU A 454 5.61 20.77 23.05
N PHE A 455 5.75 19.94 21.99
CA PHE A 455 6.98 19.83 21.20
C PHE A 455 6.90 20.58 19.88
N ILE A 456 5.71 20.61 19.25
CA ILE A 456 5.48 21.32 18.01
C ILE A 456 4.25 22.19 18.21
N GLY A 457 4.45 23.48 18.56
CA GLY A 457 3.36 24.44 18.67
C GLY A 457 2.50 24.47 17.39
N GLY A 458 1.23 24.86 17.51
CA GLY A 458 0.31 24.88 16.36
C GLY A 458 0.87 25.62 15.15
N GLU A 459 1.45 26.80 15.36
CA GLU A 459 2.09 27.60 14.29
C GLU A 459 3.23 26.86 13.58
N MET A 460 4.08 26.15 14.32
CA MET A 460 5.16 25.36 13.73
C MET A 460 4.59 24.19 12.92
N ARG A 461 3.59 23.47 13.44
CA ARG A 461 2.95 22.35 12.76
C ARG A 461 2.30 22.76 11.45
N ASP A 462 1.70 23.94 11.39
CA ASP A 462 1.03 24.45 10.18
C ASP A 462 2.00 24.71 9.02
N ASN A 463 3.29 24.91 9.32
CA ASN A 463 4.33 25.05 8.31
C ASN A 463 4.76 23.69 7.69
N PHE A 464 4.38 22.56 8.29
CA PHE A 464 4.56 21.25 7.69
C PHE A 464 3.41 20.92 6.73
N GLY A 465 3.53 21.40 5.51
CA GLY A 465 2.51 21.26 4.47
C GLY A 465 2.37 19.83 3.94
N ALA A 466 3.41 18.99 4.06
CA ALA A 466 3.34 17.56 3.80
C ALA A 466 3.28 16.81 5.13
N ARG A 467 2.33 15.87 5.23
CA ARG A 467 2.10 15.11 6.46
C ARG A 467 1.92 13.63 6.15
N VAL A 468 2.55 12.77 6.96
CA VAL A 468 2.45 11.31 6.91
C VAL A 468 2.27 10.79 8.33
N ALA A 469 1.25 9.97 8.56
CA ALA A 469 1.05 9.25 9.81
C ALA A 469 1.17 7.76 9.57
N MET A 470 2.16 7.12 10.19
CA MET A 470 2.44 5.71 10.05
C MET A 470 1.78 4.89 11.14
N GLY A 471 1.07 3.83 10.74
CA GLY A 471 0.29 3.00 11.63
C GLY A 471 -0.98 3.71 12.12
N ARG A 472 -1.61 3.11 13.10
CA ARG A 472 -2.87 3.59 13.67
C ARG A 472 -2.63 4.78 14.59
N LEU A 473 -3.39 5.85 14.40
CA LEU A 473 -3.42 7.01 15.29
C LEU A 473 -4.43 6.81 16.42
N SER A 474 -4.17 7.41 17.58
CA SER A 474 -5.21 7.69 18.56
C SER A 474 -6.12 8.82 18.07
N PRO A 475 -7.36 8.97 18.55
CA PRO A 475 -8.24 10.09 18.17
C PRO A 475 -7.58 11.46 18.38
N GLN A 476 -6.87 11.65 19.49
CA GLN A 476 -6.09 12.86 19.73
C GLN A 476 -4.97 13.06 18.70
N GLY A 477 -4.20 11.99 18.39
CA GLY A 477 -3.16 12.06 17.37
C GLY A 477 -3.73 12.36 15.97
N ALA A 478 -4.90 11.81 15.65
CA ALA A 478 -5.63 12.09 14.43
C ALA A 478 -6.08 13.56 14.34
N MET A 479 -6.64 14.09 15.44
CA MET A 479 -7.01 15.50 15.55
C MET A 479 -5.79 16.41 15.34
N MET A 480 -4.65 16.09 15.93
CA MET A 480 -3.40 16.85 15.76
C MET A 480 -2.84 16.77 14.33
N MET A 481 -3.00 15.65 13.64
CA MET A 481 -2.46 15.45 12.29
C MET A 481 -3.39 15.95 11.20
N TRP A 482 -4.69 15.73 11.34
CA TRP A 482 -5.65 15.84 10.26
C TRP A 482 -6.80 16.80 10.55
N ASP A 483 -6.83 17.40 11.76
CA ASP A 483 -7.97 18.18 12.24
C ASP A 483 -9.29 17.36 12.22
N SER A 484 -9.17 16.05 12.43
CA SER A 484 -10.26 15.07 12.45
C SER A 484 -9.91 13.91 13.37
N ALA A 485 -10.74 13.61 14.34
CA ALA A 485 -10.52 12.52 15.29
C ALA A 485 -10.64 11.10 14.65
N ALA A 486 -11.22 11.00 13.47
CA ALA A 486 -11.47 9.72 12.79
C ALA A 486 -10.38 9.27 11.81
N ILE A 487 -9.69 10.23 11.16
CA ILE A 487 -8.75 9.92 10.08
C ILE A 487 -7.49 9.23 10.63
N GLY A 488 -7.20 8.02 10.10
CA GLY A 488 -6.03 7.22 10.48
C GLY A 488 -6.23 6.37 11.74
N THR A 489 -7.41 6.43 12.39
CA THR A 489 -7.72 5.60 13.57
C THR A 489 -8.09 4.16 13.23
N ALA A 490 -8.52 3.89 12.01
CA ALA A 490 -8.86 2.56 11.50
C ALA A 490 -7.72 1.84 10.75
N VAL A 491 -6.49 2.36 10.79
CA VAL A 491 -5.34 1.73 10.13
C VAL A 491 -5.04 0.37 10.76
N PRO A 492 -4.99 -0.74 9.97
CA PRO A 492 -4.74 -2.08 10.49
C PRO A 492 -3.35 -2.20 11.11
N ARG A 493 -3.27 -2.67 12.36
CA ARG A 493 -1.98 -2.81 13.09
C ARG A 493 -1.07 -3.92 12.55
N HIS A 494 -1.67 -4.94 11.95
CA HIS A 494 -0.92 -6.10 11.43
C HIS A 494 -0.24 -5.84 10.09
N ILE A 495 -0.65 -4.79 9.35
CA ILE A 495 -0.05 -4.46 8.07
C ILE A 495 1.10 -3.47 8.29
N LYS A 496 2.32 -3.94 8.07
CA LYS A 496 3.52 -3.10 8.18
C LYS A 496 3.56 -2.05 7.06
N GLY A 497 4.01 -0.86 7.38
CA GLY A 497 4.11 0.23 6.40
C GLY A 497 2.78 0.85 5.99
N ARG A 498 1.66 0.48 6.63
CA ARG A 498 0.36 1.11 6.44
C ARG A 498 0.24 2.38 7.27
N GLY A 499 -0.37 3.40 6.67
CA GLY A 499 -0.56 4.70 7.32
C GLY A 499 -1.57 5.57 6.58
N THR A 500 -1.47 6.88 6.80
CA THR A 500 -2.24 7.91 6.09
C THR A 500 -1.31 9.03 5.65
N ALA A 501 -1.56 9.62 4.50
CA ALA A 501 -0.80 10.76 3.96
C ALA A 501 -1.72 11.69 3.16
N LEU A 502 -1.27 12.91 2.92
CA LEU A 502 -1.99 13.84 2.05
C LEU A 502 -1.80 13.47 0.58
N ASN A 503 -2.89 13.42 -0.18
CA ASN A 503 -2.82 13.32 -1.63
C ASN A 503 -2.53 14.69 -2.28
N ALA A 504 -2.47 14.74 -3.61
CA ALA A 504 -2.20 15.96 -4.37
C ALA A 504 -3.21 17.10 -4.10
N ASN A 505 -4.42 16.77 -3.67
CA ASN A 505 -5.48 17.72 -3.33
C ASN A 505 -5.44 18.19 -1.87
N GLY A 506 -4.47 17.70 -1.08
CA GLY A 506 -4.39 18.00 0.35
C GLY A 506 -5.37 17.22 1.22
N THR A 507 -5.99 16.17 0.68
CA THR A 507 -6.92 15.31 1.43
C THR A 507 -6.15 14.12 2.02
N PRO A 508 -6.34 13.79 3.31
CA PRO A 508 -5.78 12.60 3.90
C PRO A 508 -6.38 11.33 3.29
N VAL A 509 -5.52 10.43 2.83
CA VAL A 509 -5.89 9.13 2.23
C VAL A 509 -5.02 8.02 2.84
N ALA A 510 -5.45 6.77 2.71
CA ALA A 510 -4.62 5.66 3.14
C ALA A 510 -3.29 5.62 2.36
N LEU A 511 -2.24 5.19 3.04
CA LEU A 511 -0.89 5.07 2.47
C LEU A 511 -0.36 3.65 2.72
N GLN A 512 0.19 3.00 1.70
CA GLN A 512 1.18 1.95 1.86
C GLN A 512 2.53 2.53 1.45
N THR A 513 3.43 2.74 2.42
CA THR A 513 4.74 3.31 2.13
C THR A 513 5.63 2.34 1.37
N TYR A 514 6.52 2.88 0.56
CA TYR A 514 7.56 2.09 -0.07
C TYR A 514 8.50 1.48 0.97
N LEU A 515 8.93 0.24 0.71
CA LEU A 515 9.98 -0.39 1.47
C LEU A 515 11.34 0.17 1.03
N ALA A 516 11.93 1.01 1.88
CA ALA A 516 13.31 1.45 1.73
C ALA A 516 14.27 0.46 2.37
N GLN A 517 15.46 0.33 1.83
CA GLN A 517 16.51 -0.48 2.41
C GLN A 517 17.16 0.24 3.60
N ASN A 518 17.58 -0.52 4.61
CA ASN A 518 18.47 0.02 5.62
C ASN A 518 19.91 -0.23 5.14
N PRO A 519 20.70 0.83 4.84
CA PRO A 519 22.04 0.65 4.32
C PRO A 519 23.09 0.20 5.36
N ASP A 520 22.68 -0.08 6.60
CA ASP A 520 23.55 -0.67 7.61
C ASP A 520 23.76 -2.18 7.33
N PRO A 521 24.98 -2.66 7.05
CA PRO A 521 25.27 -4.06 6.84
C PRO A 521 24.89 -4.99 8.00
N ASN A 522 24.73 -4.44 9.20
CA ASN A 522 24.33 -5.21 10.39
C ASN A 522 22.82 -5.17 10.64
N ALA A 523 22.06 -4.43 9.83
CA ALA A 523 20.61 -4.36 9.99
C ALA A 523 19.94 -5.67 9.61
N PRO A 524 18.88 -6.08 10.34
CA PRO A 524 18.08 -7.24 9.94
C PRO A 524 17.48 -7.04 8.53
N GLY A 525 17.68 -8.01 7.64
CA GLY A 525 17.17 -7.97 6.28
C GLY A 525 17.98 -7.09 5.32
N TYR A 526 19.23 -6.72 5.67
CA TYR A 526 20.15 -6.03 4.77
C TYR A 526 20.33 -6.82 3.47
N ASP A 527 20.17 -6.14 2.35
CA ASP A 527 20.45 -6.66 1.02
C ASP A 527 21.45 -5.72 0.33
N GLU A 528 22.70 -6.19 0.16
CA GLU A 528 23.78 -5.42 -0.44
C GLU A 528 23.43 -5.00 -1.86
N LYS A 529 22.86 -5.91 -2.66
CA LYS A 529 22.52 -5.65 -4.07
C LYS A 529 21.42 -4.59 -4.19
N ALA A 530 20.37 -4.70 -3.39
CA ALA A 530 19.29 -3.73 -3.36
C ALA A 530 19.78 -2.37 -2.83
N THR A 531 20.65 -2.37 -1.82
CA THR A 531 21.28 -1.15 -1.28
C THR A 531 22.16 -0.46 -2.32
N GLU A 532 23.01 -1.19 -3.03
CA GLU A 532 23.87 -0.61 -4.08
C GLU A 532 23.07 -0.13 -5.29
N ALA A 533 21.92 -0.74 -5.59
CA ALA A 533 21.03 -0.28 -6.68
C ALA A 533 20.46 1.11 -6.43
N VAL A 534 20.20 1.47 -5.17
CA VAL A 534 19.65 2.78 -4.77
C VAL A 534 20.73 3.78 -4.31
N ARG A 535 21.98 3.34 -4.20
CA ARG A 535 23.08 4.18 -3.77
C ARG A 535 23.42 5.27 -4.80
N PRO A 536 23.57 6.55 -4.40
CA PRO A 536 23.99 7.62 -5.31
C PRO A 536 25.36 7.31 -5.93
N ARG A 537 25.48 7.50 -7.25
CA ARG A 537 26.74 7.25 -7.98
C ARG A 537 27.75 8.38 -7.86
N GLU A 538 27.28 9.60 -7.61
CA GLU A 538 28.10 10.79 -7.50
C GLU A 538 28.15 11.28 -6.05
N LEU A 539 29.34 11.61 -5.60
CA LEU A 539 29.59 12.27 -4.32
C LEU A 539 29.75 13.76 -4.56
N LEU A 540 28.67 14.52 -4.34
CA LEU A 540 28.66 15.98 -4.48
C LEU A 540 29.07 16.68 -3.19
N TYR A 541 28.68 16.12 -2.05
CA TYR A 541 28.93 16.68 -0.72
C TYR A 541 29.73 15.69 0.11
N PRO A 542 31.02 15.99 0.38
CA PRO A 542 31.87 15.15 1.19
C PRO A 542 31.35 15.13 2.63
N ARG A 543 31.56 13.99 3.28
CA ARG A 543 31.15 13.77 4.66
C ARG A 543 31.87 14.74 5.59
N LYS A 544 31.12 15.31 6.55
CA LYS A 544 31.62 16.16 7.60
C LYS A 544 31.48 15.53 8.97
N LEU A 545 32.35 15.93 9.88
CA LEU A 545 32.40 15.52 11.27
C LEU A 545 32.31 16.76 12.16
N ILE A 546 31.64 16.60 13.30
CA ILE A 546 31.60 17.61 14.36
C ILE A 546 32.50 17.14 15.48
N GLU A 547 33.45 18.01 15.86
CA GLU A 547 34.32 17.81 17.00
C GLU A 547 34.04 18.89 18.05
N VAL A 548 33.53 18.49 19.19
CA VAL A 548 33.35 19.38 20.33
C VAL A 548 34.66 19.48 21.09
N LEU A 549 35.24 20.65 21.11
CA LEU A 549 36.48 20.91 21.82
C LEU A 549 36.18 21.09 23.31
N GLY A 550 36.59 20.17 24.12
CA GLY A 550 36.41 20.15 25.56
C GLY A 550 36.12 18.74 26.04
N SER A 551 36.98 18.21 26.85
CA SER A 551 36.66 17.03 27.64
C SER A 551 35.70 17.45 28.74
N THR A 552 34.85 16.53 29.21
CA THR A 552 34.20 16.62 30.51
C THR A 552 35.15 17.28 31.51
N GLN A 553 34.87 18.54 31.87
CA GLN A 553 35.58 19.16 32.96
C GLN A 553 35.08 18.51 34.24
N THR A 554 35.97 18.04 35.05
CA THR A 554 35.63 17.65 36.44
C THR A 554 35.72 18.89 37.31
N ASP A 555 34.71 19.11 38.15
CA ASP A 555 34.76 20.16 39.16
C ASP A 555 35.76 19.83 40.31
N ILE A 556 35.81 20.72 41.30
CA ILE A 556 36.70 20.61 42.46
C ILE A 556 36.41 19.33 43.28
N ASP A 557 35.19 18.82 43.20
CA ASP A 557 34.71 17.65 43.93
C ASP A 557 34.83 16.36 43.07
N GLY A 558 35.33 16.46 41.82
CA GLY A 558 35.54 15.33 40.91
C GLY A 558 34.31 14.94 40.09
N ASP A 559 33.22 15.73 40.15
CA ASP A 559 32.03 15.50 39.36
C ASP A 559 32.18 16.03 37.93
N GLU A 560 31.59 15.32 36.97
CA GLU A 560 31.59 15.73 35.55
C GLU A 560 30.75 16.98 35.34
N VAL A 561 31.33 18.08 34.94
CA VAL A 561 30.65 19.31 34.56
C VAL A 561 30.14 19.17 33.12
N PRO A 562 28.83 19.31 32.86
CA PRO A 562 28.31 19.23 31.51
C PRO A 562 28.86 20.38 30.66
N LEU A 563 29.16 20.08 29.37
CA LEU A 563 29.61 21.06 28.39
C LEU A 563 28.62 22.22 28.28
N SER A 564 29.13 23.44 28.21
CA SER A 564 28.33 24.68 28.11
C SER A 564 27.71 24.87 26.73
N TYR A 565 26.83 25.84 26.61
CA TYR A 565 26.28 26.27 25.32
C TYR A 565 27.39 26.76 24.37
N ASP A 566 28.36 27.51 24.88
CA ASP A 566 29.47 28.04 24.08
C ASP A 566 30.38 26.93 23.58
N ASP A 567 30.60 25.86 24.36
CA ASP A 567 31.33 24.67 23.91
C ASP A 567 30.65 23.99 22.71
N TYR A 568 29.32 23.89 22.74
CA TYR A 568 28.58 23.32 21.61
C TYR A 568 28.63 24.24 20.39
N MET A 569 28.46 25.54 20.58
CA MET A 569 28.57 26.52 19.49
C MET A 569 29.97 26.58 18.89
N GLY A 570 31.01 26.47 19.72
CA GLY A 570 32.40 26.47 19.31
C GLY A 570 32.90 25.16 18.69
N ALA A 571 32.03 24.14 18.58
CA ALA A 571 32.39 22.86 17.96
C ALA A 571 32.87 23.07 16.52
N ARG A 572 33.94 22.37 16.17
CA ARG A 572 34.52 22.41 14.82
C ARG A 572 33.80 21.47 13.89
N VAL A 573 33.60 21.90 12.66
CA VAL A 573 33.08 21.08 11.58
C VAL A 573 34.18 20.95 10.52
N TYR A 574 34.53 19.75 10.16
CA TYR A 574 35.59 19.48 9.18
C TYR A 574 35.22 18.33 8.26
N VAL A 575 35.86 18.27 7.09
CA VAL A 575 35.67 17.20 6.12
C VAL A 575 36.38 15.93 6.56
N ALA A 576 35.70 14.79 6.48
CA ALA A 576 36.17 13.49 7.00
C ALA A 576 37.18 12.76 6.11
N GLU A 577 37.67 13.39 5.02
CA GLU A 577 38.47 12.73 3.96
C GLU A 577 39.78 12.10 4.43
N ASP A 578 40.33 12.58 5.54
CA ASP A 578 41.64 12.14 6.03
C ASP A 578 41.59 11.05 7.11
N GLN A 579 40.44 10.52 7.44
CA GLN A 579 40.35 9.45 8.44
C GLN A 579 40.41 8.06 7.78
N PRO A 580 41.38 7.21 8.14
CA PRO A 580 41.48 5.87 7.56
C PRO A 580 40.24 5.04 7.92
N ARG A 581 39.54 4.57 6.90
CA ARG A 581 38.46 3.58 7.04
C ARG A 581 39.09 2.24 7.44
N VAL A 582 39.11 1.94 8.71
CA VAL A 582 39.54 0.61 9.21
C VAL A 582 38.25 -0.19 9.44
N GLY A 583 38.01 -1.15 8.55
CA GLY A 583 37.10 -2.28 8.71
C GLY A 583 35.72 -1.96 9.31
N GLY A 584 34.77 -1.53 8.47
CA GLY A 584 33.41 -1.21 8.88
C GLY A 584 33.16 0.29 9.04
N VAL A 585 31.89 0.68 9.06
CA VAL A 585 31.46 2.06 9.23
C VAL A 585 31.91 2.53 10.63
N VAL A 586 33.06 3.18 10.70
CA VAL A 586 33.47 3.85 11.93
C VAL A 586 32.54 5.07 12.07
N ASP A 587 31.78 5.12 13.15
CA ASP A 587 31.13 6.36 13.57
C ASP A 587 32.24 7.31 14.07
N PRO A 588 32.58 8.34 13.30
CA PRO A 588 33.61 9.29 13.73
C PRO A 588 33.14 10.21 14.84
N THR A 589 31.84 10.15 15.18
CA THR A 589 31.25 10.82 16.34
C THR A 589 31.39 9.94 17.62
N VAL A 590 31.69 8.66 17.45
CA VAL A 590 32.22 7.84 18.54
C VAL A 590 33.73 8.13 18.58
N ALA A 591 34.19 8.86 19.55
CA ALA A 591 35.64 9.12 19.71
C ALA A 591 36.41 7.79 19.55
N ALA A 592 37.38 7.76 18.63
CA ALA A 592 38.33 6.66 18.61
C ALA A 592 38.88 6.54 20.04
N PRO A 593 38.92 5.33 20.62
CA PRO A 593 39.54 5.19 21.93
C PRO A 593 40.90 5.87 21.84
N ALA A 594 41.18 6.77 22.79
CA ALA A 594 42.44 7.46 22.82
C ALA A 594 43.53 6.40 22.67
N PRO A 595 44.52 6.59 21.78
CA PRO A 595 45.56 5.60 21.58
C PRO A 595 46.09 5.21 22.93
N SER A 596 46.04 3.94 23.26
CA SER A 596 46.55 3.48 24.56
C SER A 596 47.98 3.97 24.69
N ALA A 597 48.39 4.35 25.89
CA ALA A 597 49.78 4.81 26.14
C ALA A 597 50.82 3.84 25.53
N LEU A 598 50.46 2.57 25.37
CA LEU A 598 51.28 1.54 24.71
C LEU A 598 51.40 1.75 23.19
N SER A 599 50.33 2.14 22.48
CA SER A 599 50.38 2.41 21.03
C SER A 599 51.10 3.73 20.73
N ALA A 600 50.99 4.71 21.62
CA ALA A 600 51.79 5.95 21.53
C ALA A 600 53.30 5.69 21.71
N LEU A 601 53.69 4.80 22.65
CA LEU A 601 55.08 4.37 22.86
C LEU A 601 55.62 3.54 21.68
N GLN A 602 54.84 2.67 21.07
CA GLN A 602 55.21 1.89 19.89
C GLN A 602 55.46 2.75 18.65
N ASN A 603 54.72 3.82 18.49
CA ASN A 603 54.92 4.79 17.40
C ASN A 603 56.19 5.66 17.61
N LEU A 604 56.61 5.85 18.83
CA LEU A 604 57.83 6.60 19.16
C LEU A 604 59.11 5.76 19.05
N THR A 605 59.05 4.44 19.22
CA THR A 605 60.22 3.57 19.28
C THR A 605 60.58 2.84 17.99
N GLY A 606 59.73 2.89 16.95
CA GLY A 606 60.04 2.34 15.62
C GLY A 606 60.39 0.84 15.57
N SER A 607 60.08 0.07 16.62
CA SER A 607 60.44 -1.35 16.71
C SER A 607 59.41 -2.24 16.01
N LYS A 608 59.88 -2.98 15.00
CA LYS A 608 59.13 -3.97 14.22
C LYS A 608 59.24 -5.38 14.81
N ASP A 609 58.93 -5.58 16.06
CA ASP A 609 58.86 -6.94 16.59
C ASP A 609 57.40 -7.42 16.69
N LYS A 610 57.10 -8.42 15.89
CA LYS A 610 55.85 -9.14 15.91
C LYS A 610 55.74 -9.96 17.18
N ILE A 611 54.94 -9.49 18.14
CA ILE A 611 54.53 -10.33 19.27
C ILE A 611 53.27 -11.07 18.82
N THR A 612 53.40 -12.36 18.57
CA THR A 612 52.26 -13.28 18.37
C THR A 612 51.61 -13.54 19.72
N PRO A 613 50.29 -13.27 19.87
CA PRO A 613 49.61 -13.62 21.11
C PRO A 613 49.44 -15.14 21.21
N LYS A 614 49.77 -15.68 22.37
CA LYS A 614 49.53 -17.06 22.76
C LYS A 614 48.05 -17.28 22.95
N PRO A 615 47.43 -18.38 22.46
CA PRO A 615 46.00 -18.60 22.61
C PRO A 615 45.66 -18.87 24.08
N GLU A 616 44.76 -18.05 24.61
CA GLU A 616 44.12 -18.31 25.89
C GLU A 616 43.13 -19.48 25.76
N THR A 617 43.22 -20.39 26.73
CA THR A 617 42.38 -21.57 26.85
C THR A 617 40.92 -21.20 27.04
N HIS A 618 40.05 -21.77 26.22
CA HIS A 618 38.62 -21.67 26.33
C HIS A 618 38.13 -22.19 27.68
N GLY A 619 37.43 -21.33 28.42
CA GLY A 619 36.55 -21.72 29.49
C GLY A 619 35.30 -22.40 28.92
N GLU A 620 34.92 -23.49 29.57
CA GLU A 620 33.76 -24.32 29.18
C GLU A 620 32.45 -23.52 29.14
N ILE A 621 31.74 -23.68 28.01
CA ILE A 621 30.37 -23.19 27.84
C ILE A 621 29.46 -24.17 28.61
N PRO A 622 28.56 -23.70 29.48
CA PRO A 622 27.57 -24.59 30.11
C PRO A 622 26.57 -25.11 29.07
N PRO A 623 26.01 -26.33 29.24
CA PRO A 623 25.20 -26.99 28.24
C PRO A 623 23.84 -26.28 28.04
N VAL A 624 23.49 -26.16 26.78
CA VAL A 624 22.17 -25.70 26.31
C VAL A 624 21.11 -26.69 26.80
N LEU A 625 20.16 -26.21 27.58
CA LEU A 625 18.95 -26.95 27.95
C LEU A 625 18.06 -27.15 26.74
N SER A 626 17.70 -28.41 26.51
CA SER A 626 16.75 -28.84 25.49
C SER A 626 15.34 -28.26 25.76
N PRO A 627 14.52 -28.04 24.72
CA PRO A 627 13.16 -27.54 24.91
C PRO A 627 12.26 -28.64 25.50
N GLU A 628 11.75 -28.41 26.69
CA GLU A 628 10.67 -29.21 27.26
C GLU A 628 9.32 -28.72 26.77
N ARG A 629 8.54 -29.69 26.32
CA ARG A 629 7.08 -29.86 26.26
C ARG A 629 6.18 -28.61 26.17
N VAL A 630 5.46 -28.59 25.08
CA VAL A 630 4.19 -27.87 24.91
C VAL A 630 3.20 -28.38 25.97
N GLU A 631 2.82 -27.51 26.90
CA GLU A 631 1.66 -27.71 27.78
C GLU A 631 0.38 -27.23 27.09
N GLU A 632 -0.72 -27.93 27.33
CA GLU A 632 -2.07 -27.66 26.86
C GLU A 632 -2.57 -26.27 27.27
N PRO A 633 -3.51 -25.65 26.52
CA PRO A 633 -3.99 -24.33 26.82
C PRO A 633 -4.77 -24.32 28.13
N LEU A 634 -4.31 -23.50 29.06
CA LEU A 634 -5.04 -23.12 30.27
C LEU A 634 -6.34 -22.40 29.92
N ALA A 635 -7.38 -22.69 30.65
CA ALA A 635 -8.67 -22.02 30.60
C ALA A 635 -8.51 -20.49 30.73
N PRO A 636 -9.39 -19.69 30.09
CA PRO A 636 -9.29 -18.25 30.15
C PRO A 636 -9.39 -17.75 31.60
N PRO A 637 -8.59 -16.76 31.99
CA PRO A 637 -8.67 -16.17 33.31
C PRO A 637 -10.01 -15.46 33.50
N GLU A 638 -10.58 -15.61 34.71
CA GLU A 638 -11.71 -14.82 35.15
C GLU A 638 -11.34 -13.34 35.11
N PHE A 639 -12.14 -12.54 34.37
CA PHE A 639 -11.94 -11.10 34.24
C PHE A 639 -12.18 -10.43 35.59
N GLU A 640 -11.14 -9.93 36.24
CA GLU A 640 -11.26 -8.87 37.24
C GLU A 640 -11.69 -7.58 36.55
N ALA A 641 -12.64 -6.87 37.15
CA ALA A 641 -13.12 -5.59 36.68
C ALA A 641 -11.95 -4.61 36.49
N ALA A 642 -11.95 -3.90 35.35
CA ALA A 642 -10.97 -2.91 35.03
C ALA A 642 -10.66 -1.94 36.14
N THR A 643 -9.39 -1.79 36.50
CA THR A 643 -8.92 -0.91 37.55
C THR A 643 -8.87 0.55 37.10
N GLU A 644 -9.05 1.50 38.01
CA GLU A 644 -9.03 2.95 37.81
C GLU A 644 -7.73 3.46 37.17
N GLY A 645 -7.55 3.29 35.90
CA GLY A 645 -6.37 3.70 35.12
C GLY A 645 -6.45 3.31 33.68
N GLU A 646 -7.43 2.51 33.28
CA GLU A 646 -7.57 2.00 31.90
C GLU A 646 -8.21 3.00 30.92
N PHE A 647 -8.83 4.09 31.42
CA PHE A 647 -9.53 5.08 30.59
C PHE A 647 -8.90 6.47 30.74
N GLU A 648 -7.60 6.57 30.43
CA GLU A 648 -6.88 7.86 30.46
C GLU A 648 -7.50 8.84 29.44
N GLY A 649 -7.93 10.00 29.93
CA GLY A 649 -8.59 11.03 29.12
C GLY A 649 -10.11 11.09 29.25
N PHE A 650 -10.73 10.22 30.07
CA PHE A 650 -12.17 10.23 30.37
C PHE A 650 -12.43 10.45 31.84
N GLU A 651 -13.67 10.83 32.17
CA GLU A 651 -14.13 10.97 33.60
C GLU A 651 -14.00 9.62 34.33
N GLY A 652 -13.56 9.65 35.57
CA GLY A 652 -13.27 8.43 36.36
C GLY A 652 -14.50 7.60 36.68
N GLU A 653 -15.69 8.22 36.85
CA GLU A 653 -16.94 7.53 37.12
C GLU A 653 -17.84 7.54 35.87
N SER A 654 -18.51 6.40 35.60
CA SER A 654 -19.54 6.33 34.59
C SER A 654 -20.90 6.75 35.14
N TYR A 655 -21.73 7.38 34.33
CA TYR A 655 -23.08 7.78 34.68
C TYR A 655 -24.05 7.45 33.50
N GLU A 656 -25.33 7.37 33.81
CA GLU A 656 -26.38 7.10 32.84
C GLU A 656 -26.83 8.40 32.15
N VAL A 657 -26.94 8.36 30.85
CA VAL A 657 -27.51 9.43 30.01
C VAL A 657 -28.46 8.84 28.97
N GLY A 658 -29.36 9.66 28.46
CA GLY A 658 -30.13 9.30 27.27
C GLY A 658 -29.21 9.18 26.04
N VAL A 659 -29.47 8.21 25.19
CA VAL A 659 -28.69 7.99 23.97
C VAL A 659 -28.51 9.25 23.14
N LEU A 660 -29.53 10.11 23.05
CA LEU A 660 -29.47 11.38 22.30
C LEU A 660 -28.64 12.47 22.98
N GLU A 661 -28.21 12.26 24.24
CA GLU A 661 -27.35 13.19 24.99
C GLU A 661 -25.85 12.86 24.83
N LEU A 662 -25.53 11.70 24.20
CA LEU A 662 -24.16 11.32 23.85
C LEU A 662 -23.58 12.27 22.82
N LYS A 663 -22.27 12.43 22.86
CA LYS A 663 -21.51 13.20 21.87
C LYS A 663 -20.40 12.39 21.26
N ALA A 664 -19.98 12.77 20.08
CA ALA A 664 -18.80 12.24 19.47
C ALA A 664 -17.58 12.36 20.40
N GLY A 665 -16.93 11.24 20.67
CA GLY A 665 -15.82 11.12 21.60
C GLY A 665 -16.21 10.55 22.96
N ASP A 666 -17.48 10.52 23.36
CA ASP A 666 -17.90 9.89 24.62
C ASP A 666 -17.65 8.39 24.59
N LEU A 667 -17.30 7.82 25.73
CA LEU A 667 -17.09 6.38 25.91
C LEU A 667 -18.38 5.76 26.46
N VAL A 668 -18.98 4.84 25.74
CA VAL A 668 -20.25 4.18 26.08
C VAL A 668 -20.05 2.71 26.37
N LEU A 669 -20.74 2.18 27.39
CA LEU A 669 -20.74 0.77 27.77
C LEU A 669 -21.71 0.01 26.86
N ILE A 670 -21.19 -0.78 25.92
CA ILE A 670 -21.99 -1.50 24.91
C ILE A 670 -22.37 -2.92 25.36
N ASP A 671 -21.60 -3.53 26.25
CA ASP A 671 -21.90 -4.83 26.82
C ASP A 671 -21.57 -4.80 28.32
N PRO A 672 -22.57 -4.57 29.18
CA PRO A 672 -22.38 -4.56 30.65
C PRO A 672 -21.92 -5.91 31.22
N GLY A 673 -22.29 -7.03 30.56
CA GLY A 673 -21.94 -8.37 31.02
C GLY A 673 -20.47 -8.73 30.78
N ALA A 674 -19.91 -8.22 29.69
CA ALA A 674 -18.50 -8.40 29.31
C ALA A 674 -17.62 -7.19 29.67
N GLY A 675 -18.21 -6.11 30.19
CA GLY A 675 -17.50 -4.86 30.51
C GLY A 675 -16.92 -4.17 29.25
N ARG A 676 -17.56 -4.33 28.06
CA ARG A 676 -17.09 -3.76 26.80
C ARG A 676 -17.50 -2.30 26.67
N TRP A 677 -16.51 -1.47 26.38
CA TRP A 677 -16.68 -0.04 26.13
C TRP A 677 -16.34 0.30 24.70
N ALA A 678 -17.04 1.30 24.13
CA ALA A 678 -16.76 1.81 22.81
C ALA A 678 -16.87 3.34 22.77
N VAL A 679 -16.14 3.96 21.86
CA VAL A 679 -16.14 5.41 21.65
C VAL A 679 -17.20 5.76 20.62
N VAL A 680 -18.08 6.69 20.96
CA VAL A 680 -19.10 7.27 20.06
C VAL A 680 -18.38 8.08 18.98
N GLN A 681 -18.66 7.79 17.70
CA GLN A 681 -17.97 8.45 16.59
C GLN A 681 -18.66 9.74 16.13
N GLU A 682 -19.98 9.80 16.24
CA GLU A 682 -20.78 10.96 15.82
C GLU A 682 -21.89 11.21 16.83
N ASP A 683 -22.34 12.46 16.95
CA ASP A 683 -23.47 12.82 17.83
C ASP A 683 -24.71 12.04 17.37
N PRO A 684 -25.39 11.31 18.25
CA PRO A 684 -26.54 10.50 17.89
C PRO A 684 -27.74 11.32 17.42
N GLU A 685 -28.36 10.87 16.34
CA GLU A 685 -29.62 11.44 15.83
C GLU A 685 -30.67 10.34 15.73
N ALA A 686 -31.90 10.63 16.19
CA ALA A 686 -33.02 9.73 16.04
C ALA A 686 -33.53 9.75 14.58
N ASP A 687 -33.89 8.59 14.06
CA ASP A 687 -34.56 8.47 12.78
C ASP A 687 -36.09 8.69 12.90
N ALA A 688 -36.82 8.49 11.79
CA ALA A 688 -38.26 8.69 11.76
C ALA A 688 -39.09 7.64 12.57
N GLU A 689 -38.43 6.58 13.04
CA GLU A 689 -39.02 5.48 13.82
C GLU A 689 -38.60 5.54 15.30
N ASP A 690 -37.98 6.65 15.75
CA ASP A 690 -37.40 6.85 17.08
C ASP A 690 -36.30 5.82 17.41
N GLU A 691 -35.58 5.31 16.39
CA GLU A 691 -34.36 4.54 16.57
C GLU A 691 -33.14 5.43 16.36
N VAL A 692 -32.09 5.16 17.17
CA VAL A 692 -30.79 5.80 17.08
C VAL A 692 -29.76 4.77 16.70
N PHE A 693 -29.04 5.01 15.63
CA PHE A 693 -27.90 4.21 15.28
C PHE A 693 -26.64 4.83 15.87
N LEU A 694 -26.01 4.12 16.80
CA LEU A 694 -24.73 4.50 17.38
C LEU A 694 -23.59 3.94 16.52
N ASP A 695 -22.81 4.83 15.97
CA ASP A 695 -21.55 4.50 15.31
C ASP A 695 -20.43 4.50 16.34
N LEU A 696 -19.90 3.34 16.64
CA LEU A 696 -19.02 3.07 17.77
C LEU A 696 -17.69 2.50 17.31
N VAL A 697 -16.65 2.70 18.11
CA VAL A 697 -15.36 1.99 17.95
C VAL A 697 -15.04 1.34 19.28
N ASP A 698 -14.95 0.01 19.29
CA ASP A 698 -14.62 -0.76 20.48
C ASP A 698 -13.29 -0.28 21.09
N TRP A 699 -13.32 0.05 22.38
CA TRP A 699 -12.19 0.64 23.09
C TRP A 699 -10.98 -0.28 23.16
N SER A 700 -11.19 -1.58 23.29
CA SER A 700 -10.13 -2.57 23.47
C SER A 700 -9.54 -3.05 22.15
N THR A 701 -10.37 -3.31 21.15
CA THR A 701 -9.96 -3.84 19.85
C THR A 701 -9.74 -2.75 18.81
N GLY A 702 -10.45 -1.62 18.94
CA GLY A 702 -10.49 -0.53 18.00
C GLY A 702 -11.19 -0.90 16.70
N GLU A 703 -12.03 -1.92 16.71
CA GLU A 703 -12.87 -2.27 15.59
C GLU A 703 -14.13 -1.42 15.56
N PRO A 704 -14.58 -0.97 14.38
CA PRO A 704 -15.84 -0.24 14.27
C PRO A 704 -17.01 -1.19 14.48
N GLU A 705 -17.97 -0.75 15.28
CA GLU A 705 -19.20 -1.46 15.58
C GLU A 705 -20.38 -0.51 15.48
N GLY A 706 -21.50 -0.95 14.91
CA GLY A 706 -22.72 -0.16 14.82
C GLY A 706 -23.83 -0.83 15.64
N VAL A 707 -24.45 -0.08 16.55
CA VAL A 707 -25.55 -0.58 17.39
C VAL A 707 -26.76 0.29 17.18
N SER A 708 -27.92 -0.32 16.88
CA SER A 708 -29.21 0.36 16.86
C SER A 708 -29.85 0.25 18.26
N VAL A 709 -30.23 1.39 18.82
CA VAL A 709 -30.86 1.51 20.13
C VAL A 709 -32.07 2.44 20.05
N SER A 710 -33.03 2.30 20.96
CA SER A 710 -34.16 3.23 21.02
C SER A 710 -33.72 4.63 21.46
N ALA A 711 -34.29 5.68 20.86
CA ALA A 711 -34.02 7.06 21.25
C ALA A 711 -34.29 7.38 22.71
N THR A 712 -35.09 6.53 23.38
CA THR A 712 -35.40 6.64 24.81
C THR A 712 -34.51 5.79 25.70
N GLU A 713 -33.56 5.06 25.13
CA GLU A 713 -32.68 4.18 25.91
C GLU A 713 -31.66 4.97 26.73
N MET A 714 -31.40 4.47 27.94
CA MET A 714 -30.37 5.01 28.80
C MET A 714 -29.13 4.14 28.72
N VAL A 715 -27.98 4.77 28.59
CA VAL A 715 -26.68 4.10 28.44
C VAL A 715 -25.67 4.64 29.44
N HIS A 716 -24.79 3.78 29.91
CA HIS A 716 -23.68 4.22 30.76
C HIS A 716 -22.59 4.85 29.89
N THR A 717 -22.16 6.06 30.26
CA THR A 717 -21.13 6.80 29.52
C THR A 717 -20.07 7.37 30.47
N ARG A 718 -18.90 7.68 29.86
CA ARG A 718 -17.86 8.54 30.45
C ARG A 718 -17.51 9.63 29.43
N ARG A 719 -17.56 10.88 29.83
CA ARG A 719 -17.21 11.99 28.95
C ARG A 719 -15.70 12.20 28.85
N VAL A 720 -15.28 12.74 27.72
CA VAL A 720 -13.91 13.21 27.54
C VAL A 720 -13.64 14.35 28.53
N LEU A 721 -12.57 14.23 29.30
CA LEU A 721 -12.11 15.32 30.16
C LEU A 721 -11.79 16.54 29.30
N GLN A 722 -12.58 17.60 29.40
CA GLN A 722 -12.23 18.87 28.77
C GLN A 722 -11.09 19.47 29.62
N GLU A 723 -9.92 19.65 29.00
CA GLU A 723 -8.86 20.45 29.62
C GLU A 723 -9.38 21.86 29.84
N ALA A 724 -9.38 22.30 31.11
CA ALA A 724 -9.79 23.61 31.55
C ALA A 724 -8.78 24.71 31.15
#